data_58b78f05251a98ff4aab100a3757419e
#
_entry.id   58b78f05251a98ff4aab100a3757419e
#
_cell.length_a   1.000
_cell.length_b   1.000
_cell.length_c   1.000
_cell.angle_alpha   90.00
_cell.angle_beta   90.00
_cell.angle_gamma   90.00
#
_symmetry.space_group_name_H-M   'P 1'
#
loop_
_entity.id
_entity.type
_entity.pdbx_description
1 polymer ?
#
loop_
_entity_poly.entity_id
_entity_poly.type
_entity_poly.pdbx_seq_one_letter_code
_entity_poly.pdbx_strand_id
1 'polypeptide(L)'
;MENRYKIILSGNQIYKEAELPADMERVTVGTGIDCTVRLRRDLFFESIQIEFVKESGGWRATCSDNIYFTEGDIRKYMTRKVIHGDTLEVRYQESEGLVFRIDFQIDFDSGSHRCERMINLDRYQTISIGNNSAYEIALSGVYAKREFVRLTRGQGGWTLEVMNSEYGVYHNGKKTEQKEWIKDGDFFSVADYYFFLKGNALWAEIRSDLTVNGLGFGDYPERNGYPRFSRNTRLKTVICEDKIEILDPPSKPQKPKSNLFMKLFPSFGMLIAAGAMAFMGGTMIIFSLISCTIAIITAVVGVMEGKKEFREKTANRIEVYQKYIASKRQEIEECRNREWTERNEIYIPAEQEIQQVETFSPDLFDRTPQDEDFLCVRLGSGPIESARQVNYKKQEKLEIEDDLSLLPEQTASFYKELQNAPVICDLKNVNAVGITGEEADRFELLKLIVTDVALRHFAADVKLFFVAEKEHAGRMHLFRFLPGAYCVQTDTRGIVTDDESKTLIFEYLYKELTMRAQEKRSYPHLLIFFYDEYGYKKHPISQFTEKGKDLGVTFLFFGQTRADIPVGCDYVVQLSGGYRGVLINAAEKSKTVPFVSSQISDTLAVRIVRTLAPVCTDEVSLEGELIKNISMFKMLNILSVEDLDLKARWSASKVTKSMAAPVGVSKTGIVMLDLHDKAHGPHGLVAGTTGSGKSEILQTYILSMATLYHPYEAAFVIIDFKGGGMVNQFAQLPHLLGAITNIDGNAINRSLKSIKAELQKRQKYFAQADVNHIDKYIRKYKAGEVSEPLPHLIIIVDEFAELKAEQPEFMKELISAARIGRSLGVHLILATQKPAGQVNEQI
;
A
#
# COMPACT_ATOMS: atom_id res chain seq x y z
N MET A 1 -9.94 25.80 -26.11
CA MET A 1 -11.34 25.53 -25.76
C MET A 1 -11.69 26.40 -24.60
N GLU A 2 -12.87 26.98 -24.58
CA GLU A 2 -13.29 27.80 -23.44
C GLU A 2 -13.65 26.90 -22.25
N ASN A 3 -13.33 27.38 -21.05
CA ASN A 3 -13.67 26.68 -19.83
C ASN A 3 -15.18 26.52 -19.69
N ARG A 4 -15.64 25.33 -19.39
CA ARG A 4 -17.02 25.11 -18.96
C ARG A 4 -17.11 25.36 -17.46
N TYR A 5 -18.10 26.09 -17.06
CA TYR A 5 -18.34 26.40 -15.67
C TYR A 5 -19.64 25.74 -15.22
N LYS A 6 -19.67 25.33 -13.97
CA LYS A 6 -20.83 24.73 -13.33
C LYS A 6 -21.13 25.52 -12.07
N ILE A 7 -22.43 25.78 -11.85
CA ILE A 7 -22.91 26.33 -10.59
C ILE A 7 -23.67 25.28 -9.82
N ILE A 8 -23.45 25.25 -8.52
CA ILE A 8 -24.16 24.39 -7.60
C ILE A 8 -24.96 25.28 -6.66
N LEU A 9 -26.28 25.22 -6.76
CA LEU A 9 -27.20 25.94 -5.90
C LEU A 9 -27.54 25.04 -4.71
N SER A 10 -27.24 25.49 -3.50
CA SER A 10 -27.51 24.72 -2.29
C SER A 10 -28.20 25.57 -1.21
N GLY A 11 -29.28 25.10 -0.67
CA GLY A 11 -30.07 25.79 0.37
C GLY A 11 -30.98 24.83 1.10
N ASN A 12 -31.84 25.41 1.96
CA ASN A 12 -32.68 24.61 2.83
C ASN A 12 -33.71 23.71 2.10
N GLN A 13 -34.03 24.05 0.84
CA GLN A 13 -35.00 23.31 0.03
C GLN A 13 -34.55 23.15 -1.42
N ILE A 14 -33.31 23.58 -1.74
CA ILE A 14 -32.78 23.55 -3.09
C ILE A 14 -31.43 22.88 -3.09
N TYR A 15 -31.26 21.92 -3.98
CA TYR A 15 -29.99 21.43 -4.39
C TYR A 15 -30.02 21.18 -5.90
N LYS A 16 -29.39 22.04 -6.68
CA LYS A 16 -29.43 21.95 -8.14
C LYS A 16 -28.08 22.30 -8.72
N GLU A 17 -27.64 21.52 -9.70
CA GLU A 17 -26.50 21.84 -10.52
C GLU A 17 -26.95 22.37 -11.88
N ALA A 18 -26.25 23.35 -12.38
CA ALA A 18 -26.46 23.86 -13.71
C ALA A 18 -25.12 24.18 -14.37
N GLU A 19 -24.94 23.77 -15.62
CA GLU A 19 -23.82 24.17 -16.42
C GLU A 19 -24.03 25.61 -16.92
N LEU A 20 -22.92 26.36 -17.03
CA LEU A 20 -22.86 27.62 -17.75
C LEU A 20 -22.23 27.33 -19.12
N PRO A 21 -23.04 27.14 -20.18
CA PRO A 21 -22.53 26.70 -21.48
C PRO A 21 -21.53 27.70 -22.08
N ALA A 22 -20.49 27.19 -22.72
CA ALA A 22 -19.45 28.01 -23.31
C ALA A 22 -19.94 28.85 -24.50
N ASP A 23 -21.02 28.42 -25.14
CA ASP A 23 -21.65 29.08 -26.29
C ASP A 23 -22.71 30.15 -25.91
N MET A 24 -23.11 30.22 -24.62
CA MET A 24 -24.04 31.23 -24.15
C MET A 24 -23.31 32.41 -23.54
N GLU A 25 -23.68 33.62 -23.96
CA GLU A 25 -23.18 34.87 -23.38
C GLU A 25 -23.86 35.25 -22.06
N ARG A 26 -25.07 34.70 -21.83
CA ARG A 26 -25.93 35.06 -20.70
C ARG A 26 -26.71 33.83 -20.22
N VAL A 27 -26.69 33.56 -18.94
CA VAL A 27 -27.47 32.54 -18.27
C VAL A 27 -28.21 33.16 -17.10
N THR A 28 -29.51 32.91 -17.02
CA THR A 28 -30.36 33.43 -15.92
C THR A 28 -30.82 32.30 -15.02
N VAL A 29 -30.65 32.48 -13.71
CA VAL A 29 -31.11 31.56 -12.67
C VAL A 29 -32.15 32.26 -11.83
N GLY A 30 -33.33 31.69 -11.71
CA GLY A 30 -34.36 32.35 -10.94
C GLY A 30 -35.76 31.72 -11.04
N THR A 31 -36.73 32.40 -10.46
CA THR A 31 -38.11 31.96 -10.38
C THR A 31 -38.99 32.35 -11.59
N GLY A 32 -38.41 33.20 -12.46
CA GLY A 32 -39.10 33.67 -13.69
C GLY A 32 -39.28 32.56 -14.72
N ILE A 33 -40.35 32.67 -15.55
CA ILE A 33 -40.66 31.69 -16.59
C ILE A 33 -39.54 31.68 -17.64
N ASP A 34 -38.91 32.83 -17.89
CA ASP A 34 -37.89 33.02 -18.90
C ASP A 34 -36.46 32.74 -18.42
N CYS A 35 -36.32 32.26 -17.17
CA CYS A 35 -34.98 31.91 -16.66
C CYS A 35 -34.45 30.64 -17.33
N THR A 36 -33.18 30.65 -17.72
CA THR A 36 -32.45 29.51 -18.28
C THR A 36 -32.44 28.34 -17.30
N VAL A 37 -32.15 28.64 -16.03
CA VAL A 37 -32.22 27.69 -14.91
C VAL A 37 -33.40 28.10 -14.03
N ARG A 38 -34.51 27.43 -14.22
CA ARG A 38 -35.74 27.76 -13.53
C ARG A 38 -35.78 27.13 -12.14
N LEU A 39 -36.11 27.97 -11.14
CA LEU A 39 -36.35 27.57 -9.76
C LEU A 39 -37.82 27.60 -9.45
N ARG A 40 -38.30 26.72 -8.56
CA ARG A 40 -39.70 26.67 -8.14
C ARG A 40 -40.05 27.92 -7.31
N ARG A 41 -41.07 28.69 -7.77
CA ARG A 41 -41.48 29.95 -7.16
C ARG A 41 -41.97 29.78 -5.72
N ASP A 42 -42.61 28.66 -5.42
CA ASP A 42 -43.19 28.34 -4.11
C ASP A 42 -42.17 28.13 -2.99
N LEU A 43 -40.91 27.98 -3.35
CA LEU A 43 -39.79 27.84 -2.39
C LEU A 43 -39.23 29.17 -1.89
N PHE A 44 -39.68 30.29 -2.45
CA PHE A 44 -39.16 31.61 -2.15
C PHE A 44 -40.22 32.59 -1.74
N PHE A 45 -39.91 33.49 -0.82
CA PHE A 45 -40.84 34.55 -0.39
C PHE A 45 -41.12 35.51 -1.53
N GLU A 46 -40.11 35.85 -2.31
CA GLU A 46 -40.18 36.77 -3.43
C GLU A 46 -39.66 36.15 -4.71
N SER A 47 -40.03 36.78 -5.87
CA SER A 47 -39.43 36.38 -7.13
C SER A 47 -37.99 36.82 -7.15
N ILE A 48 -37.09 35.91 -7.42
CA ILE A 48 -35.62 36.14 -7.46
C ILE A 48 -35.08 35.87 -8.85
N GLN A 49 -34.04 36.62 -9.21
CA GLN A 49 -33.33 36.40 -10.45
C GLN A 49 -31.85 36.73 -10.26
N ILE A 50 -30.98 35.84 -10.74
CA ILE A 50 -29.54 36.02 -10.81
C ILE A 50 -29.14 35.84 -12.25
N GLU A 51 -28.39 36.78 -12.77
CA GLU A 51 -27.88 36.78 -14.12
C GLU A 51 -26.38 36.51 -14.10
N PHE A 52 -25.97 35.54 -14.87
CA PHE A 52 -24.58 35.26 -15.15
C PHE A 52 -24.27 35.71 -16.56
N VAL A 53 -23.40 36.71 -16.69
CA VAL A 53 -22.94 37.24 -17.98
C VAL A 53 -21.50 36.82 -18.20
N LYS A 54 -21.24 36.23 -19.36
CA LYS A 54 -19.91 35.82 -19.77
C LYS A 54 -19.06 37.05 -20.10
N GLU A 55 -17.88 37.10 -19.55
CA GLU A 55 -16.86 38.09 -19.85
C GLU A 55 -15.57 37.41 -20.30
N SER A 56 -14.65 38.19 -20.87
CA SER A 56 -13.33 37.63 -21.23
C SER A 56 -12.64 37.02 -20.01
N GLY A 57 -12.63 35.68 -19.98
CA GLY A 57 -11.95 34.89 -18.94
C GLY A 57 -12.80 34.51 -17.74
N GLY A 58 -14.13 34.55 -17.76
CA GLY A 58 -15.00 34.04 -16.69
C GLY A 58 -16.41 34.57 -16.72
N TRP A 59 -17.06 34.60 -15.58
CA TRP A 59 -18.44 34.99 -15.47
C TRP A 59 -18.64 36.08 -14.42
N ARG A 60 -19.62 36.95 -14.62
CA ARG A 60 -20.10 37.92 -13.68
C ARG A 60 -21.51 37.61 -13.25
N ALA A 61 -21.73 37.42 -11.96
CA ALA A 61 -23.06 37.23 -11.38
C ALA A 61 -23.64 38.58 -10.98
N THR A 62 -24.87 38.85 -11.34
CA THR A 62 -25.64 40.05 -10.95
C THR A 62 -26.99 39.58 -10.43
N CYS A 63 -27.44 40.09 -9.28
CA CYS A 63 -28.73 39.72 -8.69
C CYS A 63 -29.78 40.83 -8.87
N SER A 64 -31.06 40.45 -8.76
CA SER A 64 -32.19 41.39 -8.72
C SER A 64 -32.18 42.23 -7.45
N ASP A 65 -32.82 43.37 -7.47
CA ASP A 65 -32.77 44.38 -6.41
C ASP A 65 -33.24 43.92 -5.01
N ASN A 66 -33.98 42.84 -4.93
CA ASN A 66 -34.49 42.26 -3.68
C ASN A 66 -33.55 41.24 -2.99
N ILE A 67 -32.46 40.94 -3.62
CA ILE A 67 -31.44 40.02 -3.07
C ILE A 67 -30.02 40.61 -3.24
N TYR A 68 -29.06 40.08 -2.47
CA TYR A 68 -27.65 40.47 -2.59
C TYR A 68 -26.74 39.25 -2.35
N PHE A 69 -25.50 39.36 -2.80
CA PHE A 69 -24.43 38.39 -2.52
C PHE A 69 -23.62 38.82 -1.30
N THR A 70 -23.16 37.82 -0.53
CA THR A 70 -22.13 37.95 0.49
C THR A 70 -21.21 36.72 0.50
N GLU A 71 -19.98 36.88 0.95
CA GLU A 71 -18.99 35.82 1.14
C GLU A 71 -18.79 35.44 2.61
N GLY A 72 -19.77 35.68 3.45
CA GLY A 72 -19.66 35.49 4.90
C GLY A 72 -19.11 36.71 5.65
N ASP A 73 -18.77 37.79 4.93
CA ASP A 73 -18.47 39.09 5.49
C ASP A 73 -19.73 39.98 5.52
N ILE A 74 -19.62 41.17 6.13
CA ILE A 74 -20.71 42.13 6.26
C ILE A 74 -21.00 42.87 4.95
N ARG A 75 -20.19 42.68 3.92
CA ARG A 75 -20.31 43.44 2.66
C ARG A 75 -21.38 42.84 1.78
N LYS A 76 -22.21 43.74 1.24
CA LYS A 76 -23.30 43.42 0.30
C LYS A 76 -22.88 43.74 -1.12
N TYR A 77 -23.03 42.81 -2.03
CA TYR A 77 -22.69 42.95 -3.44
C TYR A 77 -23.94 42.70 -4.31
N MET A 78 -24.26 43.60 -5.20
CA MET A 78 -25.30 43.40 -6.22
C MET A 78 -24.74 42.70 -7.47
N THR A 79 -23.47 42.91 -7.70
CA THR A 79 -22.74 42.29 -8.83
C THR A 79 -21.39 41.78 -8.34
N ARG A 80 -21.09 40.57 -8.69
CA ARG A 80 -19.82 39.95 -8.30
C ARG A 80 -19.26 39.14 -9.48
N LYS A 81 -17.97 39.24 -9.66
CA LYS A 81 -17.26 38.29 -10.48
C LYS A 81 -17.12 36.96 -9.77
N VAL A 82 -17.26 35.88 -10.50
CA VAL A 82 -17.18 34.51 -9.98
C VAL A 82 -16.05 33.73 -10.65
N ILE A 83 -15.25 33.11 -9.85
CA ILE A 83 -14.14 32.25 -10.25
C ILE A 83 -14.28 30.88 -9.59
N HIS A 84 -13.48 29.92 -10.08
CA HIS A 84 -13.49 28.58 -9.51
C HIS A 84 -13.22 28.57 -8.01
N GLY A 85 -14.08 27.89 -7.28
CA GLY A 85 -13.98 27.76 -5.82
C GLY A 85 -14.73 28.84 -5.04
N ASP A 86 -15.29 29.86 -5.70
CA ASP A 86 -16.11 30.85 -4.99
C ASP A 86 -17.39 30.23 -4.48
N THR A 87 -17.75 30.58 -3.25
CA THR A 87 -19.05 30.29 -2.63
C THR A 87 -19.69 31.63 -2.28
N LEU A 88 -20.81 31.94 -2.93
CA LEU A 88 -21.59 33.13 -2.68
C LEU A 88 -22.85 32.77 -1.89
N GLU A 89 -23.11 33.48 -0.81
CA GLU A 89 -24.41 33.42 -0.13
C GLU A 89 -25.35 34.45 -0.77
N VAL A 90 -26.51 34.00 -1.20
CA VAL A 90 -27.61 34.85 -1.68
C VAL A 90 -28.55 35.13 -0.51
N ARG A 91 -28.76 36.39 -0.20
CA ARG A 91 -29.61 36.81 0.92
C ARG A 91 -30.68 37.79 0.46
N TYR A 92 -31.83 37.84 1.13
CA TYR A 92 -32.85 38.83 0.91
C TYR A 92 -32.44 40.21 1.43
N GLN A 93 -32.74 41.28 0.69
CA GLN A 93 -32.38 42.62 1.10
C GLN A 93 -33.08 43.08 2.39
N GLU A 94 -34.37 42.76 2.55
CA GLU A 94 -35.20 43.18 3.68
C GLU A 94 -34.97 42.33 4.94
N SER A 95 -35.02 41.01 4.80
CA SER A 95 -34.98 40.09 5.95
C SER A 95 -33.55 39.64 6.33
N GLU A 96 -32.56 39.92 5.47
CA GLU A 96 -31.19 39.41 5.57
C GLU A 96 -31.10 37.86 5.66
N GLY A 97 -32.24 37.18 5.46
CA GLY A 97 -32.29 35.73 5.49
C GLY A 97 -31.56 35.09 4.32
N LEU A 98 -30.90 33.97 4.59
CA LEU A 98 -30.22 33.18 3.56
C LEU A 98 -31.27 32.59 2.61
N VAL A 99 -31.12 32.85 1.31
CA VAL A 99 -31.92 32.26 0.25
C VAL A 99 -31.37 30.90 -0.13
N PHE A 100 -30.15 30.90 -0.63
CA PHE A 100 -29.32 29.73 -0.93
C PHE A 100 -27.86 30.15 -1.11
N ARG A 101 -26.98 29.17 -1.26
CA ARG A 101 -25.55 29.35 -1.62
C ARG A 101 -25.35 28.97 -3.07
N ILE A 102 -24.42 29.63 -3.71
CA ILE A 102 -23.91 29.31 -5.05
C ILE A 102 -22.47 28.93 -4.92
N ASP A 103 -22.15 27.69 -5.22
CA ASP A 103 -20.76 27.27 -5.40
C ASP A 103 -20.46 27.33 -6.90
N PHE A 104 -19.42 28.05 -7.25
CA PHE A 104 -19.00 28.25 -8.62
C PHE A 104 -17.75 27.42 -8.89
N GLN A 105 -17.81 26.52 -9.85
CA GLN A 105 -16.69 25.64 -10.17
C GLN A 105 -16.56 25.45 -11.68
N ILE A 106 -15.36 25.08 -12.08
CA ILE A 106 -15.10 24.65 -13.45
C ILE A 106 -15.53 23.20 -13.58
N ASP A 107 -16.15 22.91 -14.69
CA ASP A 107 -16.51 21.53 -15.07
C ASP A 107 -15.29 20.82 -15.63
N PHE A 108 -14.67 19.99 -14.81
CA PHE A 108 -13.49 19.22 -15.19
C PHE A 108 -13.84 17.90 -15.91
N ASP A 109 -15.07 17.42 -15.81
CA ASP A 109 -15.52 16.20 -16.48
C ASP A 109 -15.49 16.34 -18.00
N SER A 110 -15.54 17.56 -18.52
CA SER A 110 -15.50 17.83 -19.96
C SER A 110 -14.12 17.84 -20.59
N GLY A 111 -13.06 17.56 -19.83
CA GLY A 111 -11.67 17.56 -20.35
C GLY A 111 -11.18 18.93 -20.80
N SER A 112 -11.71 20.00 -20.25
CA SER A 112 -11.58 21.36 -20.75
C SER A 112 -10.32 22.11 -20.32
N HIS A 113 -9.66 21.73 -19.22
CA HIS A 113 -8.39 22.33 -18.82
C HIS A 113 -7.22 21.64 -19.52
N ARG A 114 -6.64 22.36 -20.48
CA ARG A 114 -5.46 21.91 -21.18
C ARG A 114 -4.29 22.81 -20.85
N CYS A 115 -3.49 22.44 -19.83
CA CYS A 115 -2.22 23.12 -19.59
C CYS A 115 -1.21 22.65 -20.64
N GLU A 116 -1.29 23.26 -21.81
CA GLU A 116 -0.52 22.90 -23.01
C GLU A 116 0.69 23.81 -23.23
N ARG A 117 0.79 24.92 -22.51
CA ARG A 117 1.91 25.84 -22.50
C ARG A 117 2.87 25.50 -21.36
N MET A 118 4.05 25.02 -21.71
CA MET A 118 5.14 24.80 -20.77
C MET A 118 6.00 26.06 -20.66
N ILE A 119 6.17 26.59 -19.45
CA ILE A 119 7.01 27.75 -19.14
C ILE A 119 8.20 27.26 -18.30
N ASN A 120 9.41 27.45 -18.78
CA ASN A 120 10.62 26.98 -18.14
C ASN A 120 11.07 27.95 -17.02
N LEU A 121 11.26 27.43 -15.81
CA LEU A 121 11.63 28.22 -14.63
C LEU A 121 13.11 28.06 -14.24
N ASP A 122 13.93 27.30 -14.99
CA ASP A 122 15.27 26.84 -14.55
C ASP A 122 16.23 27.97 -14.18
N ARG A 123 16.14 29.12 -14.83
CA ARG A 123 17.11 30.20 -14.68
C ARG A 123 16.66 31.32 -13.73
N TYR A 124 15.51 31.20 -13.13
CA TYR A 124 14.91 32.27 -12.33
C TYR A 124 14.85 31.91 -10.86
N GLN A 125 15.18 32.90 -10.02
CA GLN A 125 15.01 32.77 -8.56
C GLN A 125 13.69 33.33 -8.09
N THR A 126 13.14 34.28 -8.85
CA THR A 126 11.86 34.92 -8.54
C THR A 126 11.11 35.16 -9.82
N ILE A 127 9.81 34.90 -9.82
CA ILE A 127 8.90 35.07 -10.97
C ILE A 127 7.69 35.85 -10.47
N SER A 128 7.33 36.89 -11.17
CA SER A 128 6.16 37.71 -10.90
C SER A 128 5.04 37.33 -11.88
N ILE A 129 3.84 37.09 -11.36
CA ILE A 129 2.65 36.72 -12.11
C ILE A 129 1.57 37.76 -11.80
N GLY A 130 0.99 38.42 -12.78
CA GLY A 130 -0.09 39.36 -12.57
C GLY A 130 -0.27 40.38 -13.68
N ASN A 131 -1.04 41.44 -13.41
CA ASN A 131 -1.46 42.43 -14.41
C ASN A 131 -0.44 43.52 -14.66
N ASN A 132 0.79 43.19 -14.84
CA ASN A 132 1.79 44.16 -15.30
C ASN A 132 2.50 43.55 -16.50
N SER A 133 2.52 44.27 -17.62
CA SER A 133 3.16 43.81 -18.85
C SER A 133 4.67 43.56 -18.73
N ALA A 134 5.30 44.09 -17.66
CA ALA A 134 6.71 43.84 -17.34
C ALA A 134 6.96 42.58 -16.53
N TYR A 135 5.94 41.94 -16.01
CA TYR A 135 6.12 40.68 -15.24
C TYR A 135 6.51 39.52 -16.14
N GLU A 136 7.21 38.55 -15.59
CA GLU A 136 7.64 37.36 -16.29
C GLU A 136 6.44 36.56 -16.84
N ILE A 137 5.33 36.57 -16.10
CA ILE A 137 4.03 36.03 -16.56
C ILE A 137 3.00 37.17 -16.41
N ALA A 138 2.70 37.80 -17.51
CA ALA A 138 1.76 38.91 -17.54
C ALA A 138 0.34 38.41 -17.90
N LEU A 139 -0.62 38.80 -17.07
CA LEU A 139 -2.04 38.43 -17.18
C LEU A 139 -2.82 39.69 -17.57
N SER A 140 -3.36 39.73 -18.79
CA SER A 140 -4.08 40.89 -19.31
C SER A 140 -5.59 40.78 -19.31
N GLY A 141 -6.12 39.68 -18.79
CA GLY A 141 -7.55 39.45 -18.64
C GLY A 141 -8.26 40.43 -17.72
N VAL A 142 -9.55 40.59 -17.91
CA VAL A 142 -10.37 41.56 -17.16
C VAL A 142 -10.26 41.39 -15.64
N TYR A 143 -10.02 40.15 -15.24
CA TYR A 143 -9.98 39.74 -13.85
C TYR A 143 -8.60 39.77 -13.22
N ALA A 144 -7.57 39.91 -14.03
CA ALA A 144 -6.22 40.02 -13.52
C ALA A 144 -5.82 41.44 -13.03
N LYS A 145 -6.71 42.42 -13.13
CA LYS A 145 -6.39 43.88 -12.91
C LYS A 145 -5.75 44.22 -11.57
N ARG A 146 -5.99 43.42 -10.55
CA ARG A 146 -5.41 43.60 -9.21
C ARG A 146 -4.68 42.38 -8.70
N GLU A 147 -4.41 41.42 -9.57
CA GLU A 147 -3.73 40.22 -9.21
C GLU A 147 -2.22 40.40 -9.32
N PHE A 148 -1.52 40.10 -8.26
CA PHE A 148 -0.06 40.03 -8.21
C PHE A 148 0.39 38.95 -7.25
N VAL A 149 1.09 37.96 -7.80
CA VAL A 149 1.64 36.80 -7.11
C VAL A 149 3.12 36.70 -7.41
N ARG A 150 3.91 36.33 -6.43
CA ARG A 150 5.34 36.09 -6.58
C ARG A 150 5.67 34.65 -6.27
N LEU A 151 6.39 33.98 -7.18
CA LEU A 151 7.02 32.71 -6.95
C LEU A 151 8.49 32.95 -6.62
N THR A 152 8.97 32.38 -5.52
CA THR A 152 10.38 32.46 -5.11
C THR A 152 10.92 31.04 -4.96
N ARG A 153 12.05 30.75 -5.60
CA ARG A 153 12.69 29.44 -5.58
C ARG A 153 13.29 29.14 -4.20
N GLY A 154 13.02 27.96 -3.66
CA GLY A 154 13.59 27.47 -2.43
C GLY A 154 14.28 26.10 -2.59
N GLN A 155 14.71 25.49 -1.50
CA GLN A 155 15.27 24.15 -1.52
C GLN A 155 14.13 23.13 -1.72
N GLY A 156 14.07 22.50 -2.91
CA GLY A 156 13.09 21.45 -3.23
C GLY A 156 11.72 21.93 -3.73
N GLY A 157 11.54 23.18 -4.13
CA GLY A 157 10.27 23.70 -4.67
C GLY A 157 10.23 25.23 -4.74
N TRP A 158 9.01 25.74 -4.83
CA TRP A 158 8.77 27.17 -4.95
C TRP A 158 7.88 27.67 -3.81
N THR A 159 8.06 28.90 -3.40
CA THR A 159 7.16 29.57 -2.47
C THR A 159 6.24 30.50 -3.25
N LEU A 160 4.95 30.27 -3.13
CA LEU A 160 3.88 31.11 -3.66
C LEU A 160 3.55 32.20 -2.63
N GLU A 161 3.70 33.46 -2.98
CA GLU A 161 3.41 34.57 -2.12
C GLU A 161 2.39 35.51 -2.78
N VAL A 162 1.26 35.68 -2.13
CA VAL A 162 0.19 36.57 -2.60
C VAL A 162 0.51 38.01 -2.20
N MET A 163 0.88 38.82 -3.17
CA MET A 163 1.22 40.25 -2.95
C MET A 163 -0.03 41.15 -2.97
N ASN A 164 -0.93 40.83 -3.89
CA ASN A 164 -2.24 41.46 -4.00
C ASN A 164 -3.17 40.52 -4.78
N SER A 165 -4.39 40.35 -4.32
CA SER A 165 -5.43 39.58 -5.05
C SER A 165 -6.82 40.04 -4.63
N GLU A 166 -7.65 40.38 -5.61
CA GLU A 166 -9.05 40.74 -5.39
C GLU A 166 -9.94 39.48 -5.34
N TYR A 167 -9.58 38.47 -6.10
CA TYR A 167 -10.41 37.27 -6.28
C TYR A 167 -9.87 36.04 -5.52
N GLY A 168 -8.72 36.17 -4.92
CA GLY A 168 -8.06 35.08 -4.20
C GLY A 168 -7.15 34.26 -5.09
N VAL A 169 -6.14 33.70 -4.47
CA VAL A 169 -5.23 32.74 -5.04
C VAL A 169 -5.52 31.41 -4.36
N TYR A 170 -5.64 30.37 -5.14
CA TYR A 170 -5.96 29.03 -4.61
C TYR A 170 -4.81 28.07 -4.90
N HIS A 171 -4.35 27.36 -3.89
CA HIS A 171 -3.35 26.32 -3.99
C HIS A 171 -3.99 24.98 -3.64
N ASN A 172 -3.94 24.00 -4.56
CA ASN A 172 -4.60 22.70 -4.42
C ASN A 172 -6.04 22.80 -3.89
N GLY A 173 -6.84 23.73 -4.47
CA GLY A 173 -8.23 23.97 -4.10
C GLY A 173 -8.48 24.73 -2.78
N LYS A 174 -7.41 25.12 -2.04
CA LYS A 174 -7.52 25.92 -0.82
C LYS A 174 -7.11 27.35 -1.09
N LYS A 175 -7.84 28.33 -0.55
CA LYS A 175 -7.46 29.74 -0.65
C LYS A 175 -6.17 30.02 0.13
N THR A 176 -5.19 30.59 -0.55
CA THR A 176 -3.91 31.01 0.03
C THR A 176 -4.05 32.40 0.60
N GLU A 177 -3.78 32.60 1.89
CA GLU A 177 -3.92 33.92 2.52
C GLU A 177 -2.72 34.83 2.27
N GLN A 178 -1.50 34.36 2.43
CA GLN A 178 -0.30 35.18 2.24
C GLN A 178 0.84 34.43 1.54
N LYS A 179 1.28 33.30 2.08
CA LYS A 179 2.46 32.58 1.60
C LYS A 179 2.32 31.08 1.80
N GLU A 180 2.56 30.32 0.76
CA GLU A 180 2.54 28.87 0.80
C GLU A 180 3.68 28.25 0.00
N TRP A 181 4.10 27.05 0.40
CA TRP A 181 5.10 26.28 -0.30
C TRP A 181 4.43 25.40 -1.35
N ILE A 182 4.86 25.51 -2.60
CA ILE A 182 4.38 24.68 -3.71
C ILE A 182 5.49 23.74 -4.18
N LYS A 183 5.11 22.49 -4.41
CA LYS A 183 5.99 21.38 -4.79
C LYS A 183 5.68 20.89 -6.20
N ASP A 184 6.52 19.98 -6.67
CA ASP A 184 6.25 19.25 -7.90
C ASP A 184 4.91 18.49 -7.81
N GLY A 185 4.07 18.65 -8.81
CA GLY A 185 2.72 18.11 -8.85
C GLY A 185 1.63 19.01 -8.28
N ASP A 186 1.98 20.14 -7.65
CA ASP A 186 1.00 21.09 -7.15
C ASP A 186 0.43 21.98 -8.26
N PHE A 187 -0.79 22.46 -8.02
CA PHE A 187 -1.40 23.47 -8.87
C PHE A 187 -1.85 24.67 -8.05
N PHE A 188 -1.94 25.78 -8.72
CA PHE A 188 -2.53 26.99 -8.15
C PHE A 188 -3.28 27.77 -9.22
N SER A 189 -4.22 28.58 -8.79
CA SER A 189 -4.93 29.52 -9.66
C SER A 189 -4.76 30.95 -9.19
N VAL A 190 -4.59 31.85 -10.15
CA VAL A 190 -4.56 33.30 -9.96
C VAL A 190 -5.68 33.88 -10.79
N ALA A 191 -6.72 34.40 -10.15
CA ALA A 191 -7.99 34.65 -10.82
C ALA A 191 -8.48 33.42 -11.58
N ASP A 192 -8.76 33.56 -12.86
CA ASP A 192 -9.18 32.49 -13.77
C ASP A 192 -8.04 31.83 -14.56
N TYR A 193 -6.78 32.06 -14.14
CA TYR A 193 -5.62 31.43 -14.75
C TYR A 193 -5.13 30.28 -13.88
N TYR A 194 -4.94 29.13 -14.51
CA TYR A 194 -4.54 27.88 -13.84
C TYR A 194 -3.10 27.54 -14.18
N PHE A 195 -2.35 27.21 -13.16
CA PHE A 195 -0.95 26.85 -13.29
C PHE A 195 -0.70 25.52 -12.60
N PHE A 196 0.04 24.68 -13.27
CA PHE A 196 0.46 23.38 -12.75
C PHE A 196 1.98 23.28 -12.73
N LEU A 197 2.57 23.04 -11.55
CA LEU A 197 4.01 22.91 -11.39
C LEU A 197 4.42 21.46 -11.63
N LYS A 198 5.29 21.23 -12.62
CA LYS A 198 5.84 19.92 -12.91
C LYS A 198 7.32 20.01 -13.21
N GLY A 199 8.15 19.44 -12.31
CA GLY A 199 9.60 19.62 -12.33
C GLY A 199 9.97 21.10 -12.20
N ASN A 200 10.84 21.58 -13.09
CA ASN A 200 11.21 23.00 -13.15
C ASN A 200 10.41 23.77 -14.21
N ALA A 201 9.18 23.37 -14.51
CA ALA A 201 8.32 24.03 -15.48
C ALA A 201 6.96 24.32 -14.89
N LEU A 202 6.44 25.49 -15.23
CA LEU A 202 5.05 25.85 -14.96
C LEU A 202 4.23 25.56 -16.22
N TRP A 203 3.17 24.79 -16.08
CA TRP A 203 2.24 24.50 -17.18
C TRP A 203 1.00 25.38 -17.02
N ALA A 204 0.58 26.00 -18.10
CA ALA A 204 -0.58 26.89 -18.18
C ALA A 204 -1.39 26.62 -19.42
N GLU A 205 -2.60 27.13 -19.49
CA GLU A 205 -3.40 27.13 -20.71
C GLU A 205 -2.80 28.03 -21.78
N ILE A 206 -2.97 27.68 -23.07
CA ILE A 206 -2.64 28.54 -24.19
C ILE A 206 -3.75 29.58 -24.29
N ARG A 207 -3.47 30.80 -23.81
CA ARG A 207 -4.42 31.92 -23.81
C ARG A 207 -3.77 33.15 -24.44
N SER A 208 -4.58 33.92 -25.15
CA SER A 208 -4.13 35.19 -25.78
C SER A 208 -3.87 36.31 -24.76
N ASP A 209 -4.49 36.24 -23.58
CA ASP A 209 -4.37 37.18 -22.48
C ASP A 209 -3.33 36.77 -21.41
N LEU A 210 -2.57 35.68 -21.68
CA LEU A 210 -1.40 35.26 -20.91
C LEU A 210 -0.13 35.43 -21.76
N THR A 211 0.74 36.35 -21.34
CA THR A 211 2.01 36.63 -22.02
C THR A 211 3.19 36.19 -21.14
N VAL A 212 4.16 35.55 -21.74
CA VAL A 212 5.39 35.09 -21.06
C VAL A 212 6.55 35.97 -21.51
N ASN A 213 7.21 36.67 -20.57
CA ASN A 213 8.31 37.60 -20.85
C ASN A 213 9.63 37.05 -20.28
N GLY A 214 10.65 36.96 -21.12
CA GLY A 214 11.99 36.59 -20.68
C GLY A 214 12.17 35.09 -20.33
N LEU A 215 11.10 34.38 -20.05
CA LEU A 215 11.14 32.92 -19.79
C LEU A 215 11.05 32.16 -21.11
N GLY A 216 11.76 31.03 -21.19
CA GLY A 216 11.56 30.09 -22.29
C GLY A 216 10.22 29.40 -22.16
N PHE A 217 9.44 29.30 -23.21
CA PHE A 217 8.19 28.55 -23.23
C PHE A 217 7.99 27.80 -24.54
N GLY A 218 7.13 26.77 -24.51
CA GLY A 218 6.73 26.01 -25.69
C GLY A 218 5.27 25.57 -25.55
N ASP A 219 4.56 25.56 -26.67
CA ASP A 219 3.17 25.13 -26.72
C ASP A 219 3.09 23.68 -27.23
N TYR A 220 2.40 22.82 -26.51
CA TYR A 220 2.25 21.38 -26.76
C TYR A 220 0.76 21.01 -26.76
N PRO A 221 0.01 21.31 -27.81
CA PRO A 221 -1.45 21.20 -27.86
C PRO A 221 -2.00 19.76 -27.67
N GLU A 222 -1.13 18.76 -27.72
CA GLU A 222 -1.51 17.35 -27.49
C GLU A 222 -1.45 16.95 -26.00
N ARG A 223 -0.87 17.79 -25.14
CA ARG A 223 -0.75 17.50 -23.72
C ARG A 223 -1.95 18.07 -22.98
N ASN A 224 -2.69 17.15 -22.41
CA ASN A 224 -3.87 17.48 -21.65
C ASN A 224 -3.53 18.03 -20.25
N GLY A 225 -4.35 18.97 -19.84
CA GLY A 225 -4.17 19.73 -18.61
C GLY A 225 -4.32 18.96 -17.32
N TYR A 226 -4.29 19.74 -16.31
CA TYR A 226 -4.35 19.39 -14.91
C TYR A 226 -5.73 18.92 -14.46
N PRO A 227 -5.73 18.14 -13.46
CA PRO A 227 -4.86 16.99 -13.22
C PRO A 227 -5.50 15.76 -13.84
N ARG A 228 -4.87 15.18 -14.82
CA ARG A 228 -5.32 13.91 -15.40
C ARG A 228 -4.62 12.75 -14.73
N PHE A 229 -5.40 11.90 -14.11
CA PHE A 229 -4.94 10.64 -13.58
C PHE A 229 -5.28 9.49 -14.52
N SER A 230 -4.25 8.79 -14.95
CA SER A 230 -4.39 7.46 -15.53
C SER A 230 -4.16 6.44 -14.43
N ARG A 231 -5.08 5.49 -14.28
CA ARG A 231 -4.94 4.41 -13.32
C ARG A 231 -3.66 3.62 -13.60
N ASN A 232 -2.81 3.49 -12.59
CA ASN A 232 -1.63 2.63 -12.66
C ASN A 232 -1.95 1.23 -12.16
N THR A 233 -1.32 0.22 -12.75
CA THR A 233 -1.39 -1.13 -12.21
C THR A 233 -0.64 -1.18 -10.90
N ARG A 234 -1.30 -1.63 -9.83
CA ARG A 234 -0.74 -1.73 -8.50
C ARG A 234 0.09 -2.99 -8.32
N LEU A 235 1.20 -2.88 -7.60
CA LEU A 235 1.88 -4.03 -7.03
C LEU A 235 1.02 -4.61 -5.91
N LYS A 236 0.57 -5.85 -6.06
CA LYS A 236 -0.21 -6.52 -5.02
C LYS A 236 0.74 -7.17 -4.02
N THR A 237 0.69 -6.72 -2.79
CA THR A 237 1.33 -7.40 -1.67
C THR A 237 0.45 -8.57 -1.24
N VAL A 238 0.99 -9.78 -1.23
CA VAL A 238 0.26 -10.99 -0.82
C VAL A 238 0.67 -11.34 0.59
N ILE A 239 -0.31 -11.42 1.49
CA ILE A 239 -0.09 -11.86 2.86
C ILE A 239 0.08 -13.38 2.87
N CYS A 240 1.16 -13.85 3.47
CA CYS A 240 1.43 -15.28 3.58
C CYS A 240 0.49 -15.94 4.61
N GLU A 241 -0.22 -16.99 4.20
CA GLU A 241 -1.17 -17.75 5.04
C GLU A 241 -0.62 -19.09 5.54
N ASP A 242 0.65 -19.42 5.22
CA ASP A 242 1.27 -20.67 5.64
C ASP A 242 1.23 -20.86 7.15
N LYS A 243 0.84 -22.04 7.61
CA LYS A 243 0.74 -22.34 9.03
C LYS A 243 2.12 -22.60 9.64
N ILE A 244 2.33 -22.13 10.84
CA ILE A 244 3.52 -22.42 11.62
C ILE A 244 3.19 -23.54 12.61
N GLU A 245 3.88 -24.66 12.49
CA GLU A 245 3.67 -25.80 13.39
C GLU A 245 4.66 -25.77 14.57
N ILE A 246 4.14 -26.06 15.77
CA ILE A 246 4.93 -26.26 16.96
C ILE A 246 4.84 -27.75 17.34
N LEU A 247 6.00 -28.37 17.52
CA LEU A 247 6.11 -29.78 17.89
C LEU A 247 5.93 -29.97 19.40
N ASP A 248 5.40 -31.13 19.79
CA ASP A 248 5.33 -31.57 21.17
C ASP A 248 6.71 -31.67 21.83
N PRO A 249 6.81 -31.49 23.16
CA PRO A 249 8.05 -31.75 23.87
C PRO A 249 8.44 -33.21 23.78
N PRO A 250 9.73 -33.55 23.78
CA PRO A 250 10.19 -34.93 23.83
C PRO A 250 9.59 -35.69 25.02
N SER A 251 9.40 -37.00 24.85
CA SER A 251 8.85 -37.87 25.90
C SER A 251 9.64 -37.76 27.22
N LYS A 252 8.94 -37.95 28.34
CA LYS A 252 9.58 -37.92 29.64
C LYS A 252 10.56 -39.06 29.84
N PRO A 253 11.75 -38.80 30.40
CA PRO A 253 12.63 -39.89 30.81
C PRO A 253 11.94 -40.79 31.84
N GLN A 254 12.07 -42.09 31.68
CA GLN A 254 11.49 -43.03 32.65
C GLN A 254 12.22 -42.89 33.98
N LYS A 255 11.45 -42.78 35.08
CA LYS A 255 12.04 -42.81 36.39
C LYS A 255 12.73 -44.16 36.60
N PRO A 256 13.98 -44.18 37.07
CA PRO A 256 14.68 -45.45 37.32
C PRO A 256 13.89 -46.25 38.38
N LYS A 257 13.52 -47.49 38.03
CA LYS A 257 12.88 -48.43 38.97
C LYS A 257 13.90 -48.83 40.02
N SER A 258 14.23 -47.89 40.92
CA SER A 258 15.21 -48.14 41.97
C SER A 258 14.53 -48.44 43.29
N ASN A 259 13.93 -49.61 43.43
CA ASN A 259 13.67 -50.17 44.75
C ASN A 259 15.03 -50.56 45.36
N LEU A 260 15.59 -49.71 46.20
CA LEU A 260 16.83 -49.96 46.92
C LEU A 260 16.71 -51.29 47.67
N PHE A 261 15.49 -51.57 48.19
CA PHE A 261 15.16 -52.81 48.91
C PHE A 261 15.33 -54.06 47.98
N MET A 262 14.81 -54.05 46.76
CA MET A 262 14.96 -55.14 45.83
C MET A 262 16.38 -55.38 45.36
N LYS A 263 17.20 -54.32 45.18
CA LYS A 263 18.61 -54.41 44.79
C LYS A 263 19.50 -54.88 45.99
N LEU A 264 19.08 -54.57 47.22
CA LEU A 264 19.77 -55.01 48.45
C LEU A 264 19.30 -56.40 48.93
N PHE A 265 18.13 -56.88 48.42
CA PHE A 265 17.60 -58.20 48.82
C PHE A 265 18.57 -59.38 48.64
N PRO A 266 19.31 -59.48 47.48
CA PRO A 266 20.33 -60.52 47.32
C PRO A 266 21.47 -60.40 48.36
N SER A 267 21.84 -59.15 48.69
CA SER A 267 22.88 -58.89 49.69
C SER A 267 22.44 -59.27 51.13
N PHE A 268 21.15 -59.10 51.43
CA PHE A 268 20.56 -59.60 52.68
C PHE A 268 20.55 -61.13 52.74
N GLY A 269 20.23 -61.79 51.62
CA GLY A 269 20.32 -63.24 51.48
C GLY A 269 21.78 -63.78 51.71
N MET A 270 22.77 -63.03 51.16
CA MET A 270 24.19 -63.38 51.41
C MET A 270 24.59 -63.14 52.85
N LEU A 271 24.04 -62.12 53.52
CA LEU A 271 24.31 -61.83 54.91
C LEU A 271 23.68 -62.89 55.85
N ILE A 272 22.53 -63.41 55.58
CA ILE A 272 21.85 -64.49 56.20
C ILE A 272 22.66 -65.82 56.03
N ALA A 273 23.14 -66.06 54.76
CA ALA A 273 23.96 -67.22 54.41
C ALA A 273 25.34 -67.12 55.14
N ALA A 274 25.91 -65.94 55.20
CA ALA A 274 27.13 -65.71 55.98
C ALA A 274 26.98 -65.95 57.51
N GLY A 275 25.83 -65.54 58.08
CA GLY A 275 25.43 -65.82 59.45
C GLY A 275 25.27 -67.32 59.73
N ALA A 276 24.67 -68.06 58.78
CA ALA A 276 24.53 -69.50 58.87
C ALA A 276 25.91 -70.26 58.80
N MET A 277 26.82 -69.78 57.94
CA MET A 277 28.18 -70.29 57.77
C MET A 277 29.09 -69.94 58.94
N ALA A 278 28.76 -68.86 59.71
CA ALA A 278 29.51 -68.52 60.97
C ALA A 278 29.39 -69.58 62.07
N PHE A 279 28.28 -70.31 62.03
CA PHE A 279 28.07 -71.45 62.94
C PHE A 279 28.90 -72.70 62.58
N MET A 280 29.49 -72.75 61.38
CA MET A 280 30.26 -73.91 60.91
C MET A 280 31.79 -73.67 60.87
N GLY A 281 32.30 -72.56 61.44
CA GLY A 281 33.72 -72.27 61.68
C GLY A 281 34.58 -72.24 60.40
N GLY A 282 34.87 -71.09 59.85
CA GLY A 282 35.82 -71.02 58.75
C GLY A 282 36.11 -69.62 58.24
N THR A 283 37.28 -69.40 57.69
CA THR A 283 37.77 -68.16 56.99
C THR A 283 36.94 -67.62 55.93
N MET A 284 35.89 -68.31 55.51
CA MET A 284 34.93 -67.91 54.44
C MET A 284 34.03 -66.73 54.87
N ILE A 285 33.88 -66.40 56.16
CA ILE A 285 33.08 -65.28 56.70
C ILE A 285 33.60 -63.93 56.20
N ILE A 286 34.90 -63.75 56.20
CA ILE A 286 35.54 -62.46 55.74
C ILE A 286 35.26 -62.24 54.28
N PHE A 287 35.34 -63.29 53.43
CA PHE A 287 35.06 -63.21 52.03
C PHE A 287 33.60 -62.88 51.73
N SER A 288 32.67 -63.44 52.46
CA SER A 288 31.23 -63.21 52.36
C SER A 288 30.88 -61.78 52.85
N LEU A 289 31.48 -61.28 53.90
CA LEU A 289 31.30 -59.88 54.37
C LEU A 289 31.85 -58.87 53.39
N ILE A 290 33.02 -59.12 52.77
CA ILE A 290 33.62 -58.26 51.75
C ILE A 290 32.73 -58.26 50.50
N SER A 291 32.25 -59.42 50.08
CA SER A 291 31.36 -59.50 48.91
C SER A 291 30.01 -58.80 49.14
N CYS A 292 29.48 -58.93 50.35
CA CYS A 292 28.25 -58.26 50.72
C CYS A 292 28.43 -56.70 50.76
N THR A 293 29.54 -56.21 51.34
CA THR A 293 29.87 -54.80 51.33
C THR A 293 30.06 -54.23 49.91
N ILE A 294 30.76 -54.96 49.05
CA ILE A 294 30.93 -54.61 47.67
C ILE A 294 29.57 -54.58 46.94
N ALA A 295 28.71 -55.56 47.19
CA ALA A 295 27.36 -55.60 46.57
C ALA A 295 26.45 -54.46 47.07
N ILE A 296 26.53 -54.10 48.35
CA ILE A 296 25.80 -52.91 48.88
C ILE A 296 26.34 -51.62 48.25
N ILE A 297 27.66 -51.45 48.21
CA ILE A 297 28.28 -50.25 47.59
C ILE A 297 27.87 -50.17 46.11
N THR A 298 27.98 -51.28 45.37
CA THR A 298 27.57 -51.30 43.97
C THR A 298 26.07 -50.98 43.78
N ALA A 299 25.20 -51.50 44.63
CA ALA A 299 23.76 -51.21 44.62
C ALA A 299 23.47 -49.75 44.92
N VAL A 300 24.16 -49.15 45.90
CA VAL A 300 24.03 -47.71 46.28
C VAL A 300 24.55 -46.84 45.12
N VAL A 301 25.75 -47.13 44.59
CA VAL A 301 26.34 -46.39 43.47
C VAL A 301 25.42 -46.48 42.24
N GLY A 302 24.91 -47.64 41.88
CA GLY A 302 24.02 -47.82 40.74
C GLY A 302 22.63 -47.12 40.91
N VAL A 303 22.17 -46.90 42.16
CA VAL A 303 20.99 -46.07 42.43
C VAL A 303 21.35 -44.59 42.31
N MET A 304 22.54 -44.19 42.80
CA MET A 304 23.01 -42.82 42.68
C MET A 304 23.25 -42.41 41.22
N GLU A 305 23.90 -43.27 40.45
CA GLU A 305 24.13 -43.08 38.99
C GLU A 305 22.80 -43.02 38.24
N GLY A 306 21.87 -43.89 38.48
CA GLY A 306 20.55 -43.88 37.87
C GLY A 306 19.74 -42.60 38.18
N LYS A 307 19.86 -42.08 39.41
CA LYS A 307 19.26 -40.80 39.77
C LYS A 307 19.99 -39.62 39.09
N LYS A 308 21.30 -39.66 39.00
CA LYS A 308 22.09 -38.65 38.29
C LYS A 308 21.75 -38.60 36.82
N GLU A 309 21.77 -39.74 36.16
CA GLU A 309 21.41 -39.88 34.73
C GLU A 309 19.96 -39.41 34.46
N PHE A 310 19.02 -39.76 35.34
CA PHE A 310 17.64 -39.28 35.26
C PHE A 310 17.56 -37.76 35.37
N ARG A 311 18.30 -37.12 36.29
CA ARG A 311 18.35 -35.67 36.43
C ARG A 311 18.98 -35.00 35.20
N GLU A 312 20.07 -35.53 34.69
CA GLU A 312 20.76 -35.03 33.52
C GLU A 312 19.89 -35.14 32.28
N LYS A 313 19.24 -36.26 32.05
CA LYS A 313 18.29 -36.45 30.95
C LYS A 313 17.07 -35.50 31.05
N THR A 314 16.58 -35.27 32.28
CA THR A 314 15.47 -34.34 32.49
C THR A 314 15.92 -32.88 32.25
N ALA A 315 17.09 -32.49 32.74
CA ALA A 315 17.63 -31.16 32.51
C ALA A 315 17.90 -30.89 31.02
N ASN A 316 18.51 -31.87 30.34
CA ASN A 316 18.75 -31.76 28.89
C ASN A 316 17.44 -31.69 28.10
N ARG A 317 16.42 -32.45 28.46
CA ARG A 317 15.08 -32.36 27.83
C ARG A 317 14.49 -30.95 27.95
N ILE A 318 14.60 -30.34 29.13
CA ILE A 318 14.11 -28.99 29.42
C ILE A 318 14.89 -27.99 28.56
N GLU A 319 16.21 -28.02 28.58
CA GLU A 319 17.07 -27.09 27.88
C GLU A 319 16.87 -27.16 26.37
N VAL A 320 16.86 -28.34 25.78
CA VAL A 320 16.68 -28.53 24.35
C VAL A 320 15.32 -28.01 23.89
N TYR A 321 14.27 -28.32 24.67
CA TYR A 321 12.92 -27.86 24.29
C TYR A 321 12.71 -26.36 24.50
N GLN A 322 13.28 -25.79 25.55
CA GLN A 322 13.26 -24.33 25.76
C GLN A 322 13.99 -23.58 24.63
N LYS A 323 15.13 -24.08 24.17
CA LYS A 323 15.84 -23.53 23.01
C LYS A 323 15.01 -23.63 21.73
N TYR A 324 14.33 -24.76 21.52
CA TYR A 324 13.42 -24.94 20.40
C TYR A 324 12.26 -23.92 20.44
N ILE A 325 11.58 -23.80 21.56
CA ILE A 325 10.47 -22.82 21.71
C ILE A 325 10.97 -21.38 21.54
N ALA A 326 12.15 -21.04 22.08
CA ALA A 326 12.75 -19.71 21.90
C ALA A 326 13.02 -19.41 20.41
N SER A 327 13.61 -20.38 19.69
CA SER A 327 13.83 -20.25 18.24
C SER A 327 12.50 -20.11 17.46
N LYS A 328 11.47 -20.86 17.87
CA LYS A 328 10.14 -20.76 17.24
C LYS A 328 9.45 -19.43 17.53
N ARG A 329 9.59 -18.90 18.73
CA ARG A 329 9.08 -17.56 19.07
C ARG A 329 9.73 -16.48 18.20
N GLN A 330 11.04 -16.54 18.02
CA GLN A 330 11.74 -15.60 17.14
C GLN A 330 11.22 -15.72 15.69
N GLU A 331 11.05 -16.94 15.17
CA GLU A 331 10.49 -17.17 13.83
C GLU A 331 9.07 -16.57 13.70
N ILE A 332 8.22 -16.77 14.71
CA ILE A 332 6.87 -16.22 14.72
C ILE A 332 6.91 -14.69 14.77
N GLU A 333 7.77 -14.09 15.58
CA GLU A 333 7.91 -12.63 15.68
C GLU A 333 8.38 -12.01 14.37
N GLU A 334 9.38 -12.63 13.70
CA GLU A 334 9.81 -12.19 12.37
C GLU A 334 8.63 -12.25 11.37
N CYS A 335 7.80 -13.30 11.43
CA CYS A 335 6.61 -13.42 10.57
C CYS A 335 5.53 -12.39 10.92
N ARG A 336 5.28 -12.11 12.21
CA ARG A 336 4.31 -11.09 12.68
C ARG A 336 4.70 -9.69 12.24
N ASN A 337 5.98 -9.35 12.36
CA ASN A 337 6.50 -8.05 11.93
C ASN A 337 6.36 -7.89 10.40
N ARG A 338 6.61 -8.94 9.64
CA ARG A 338 6.41 -8.92 8.19
C ARG A 338 4.92 -8.75 7.84
N GLU A 339 4.04 -9.54 8.42
CA GLU A 339 2.59 -9.44 8.19
C GLU A 339 2.06 -8.05 8.57
N TRP A 340 2.55 -7.48 9.68
CA TRP A 340 2.18 -6.12 10.10
C TRP A 340 2.59 -5.08 9.04
N THR A 341 3.79 -5.18 8.51
CA THR A 341 4.29 -4.29 7.45
C THR A 341 3.44 -4.44 6.18
N GLU A 342 3.24 -5.67 5.71
CA GLU A 342 2.44 -5.99 4.51
C GLU A 342 1.00 -5.45 4.63
N ARG A 343 0.37 -5.61 5.79
CA ARG A 343 -0.99 -5.08 6.03
C ARG A 343 -1.05 -3.57 6.04
N ASN A 344 -0.04 -2.87 6.58
CA ASN A 344 0.00 -1.42 6.56
C ASN A 344 0.42 -0.85 5.19
N GLU A 345 1.08 -1.62 4.34
CA GLU A 345 1.29 -1.28 2.92
C GLU A 345 0.00 -1.41 2.10
N ILE A 346 -0.81 -2.44 2.38
CA ILE A 346 -2.09 -2.63 1.70
C ILE A 346 -3.12 -1.58 2.16
N TYR A 347 -3.23 -1.39 3.47
CA TYR A 347 -4.20 -0.49 4.10
C TYR A 347 -3.46 0.62 4.83
N ILE A 348 -3.02 1.62 4.09
CA ILE A 348 -2.23 2.74 4.62
C ILE A 348 -3.05 3.56 5.64
N PRO A 349 -2.42 4.18 6.65
CA PRO A 349 -3.11 5.06 7.59
C PRO A 349 -3.52 6.38 6.93
N ALA A 350 -4.55 7.03 7.46
CA ALA A 350 -5.11 8.26 6.92
C ALA A 350 -4.08 9.39 6.73
N GLU A 351 -3.06 9.45 7.58
CA GLU A 351 -1.98 10.45 7.47
C GLU A 351 -1.16 10.26 6.18
N GLN A 352 -0.92 9.02 5.78
CA GLN A 352 -0.22 8.72 4.51
C GLN A 352 -1.14 8.95 3.30
N GLU A 353 -2.42 8.64 3.40
CA GLU A 353 -3.41 8.96 2.37
C GLU A 353 -3.46 10.47 2.09
N ILE A 354 -3.46 11.27 3.14
CA ILE A 354 -3.42 12.73 3.03
C ILE A 354 -2.17 13.18 2.27
N GLN A 355 -1.02 12.62 2.62
CA GLN A 355 0.23 12.93 1.92
C GLN A 355 0.18 12.54 0.44
N GLN A 356 -0.45 11.41 0.11
CA GLN A 356 -0.64 11.00 -1.29
C GLN A 356 -1.46 12.03 -2.09
N VAL A 357 -2.51 12.60 -1.49
CA VAL A 357 -3.29 13.67 -2.15
C VAL A 357 -2.46 14.93 -2.35
N GLU A 358 -1.73 15.34 -1.32
CA GLU A 358 -0.94 16.57 -1.36
C GLU A 358 0.19 16.51 -2.40
N THR A 359 0.70 15.32 -2.67
CA THR A 359 1.77 15.09 -3.66
C THR A 359 1.26 14.57 -5.00
N PHE A 360 -0.06 14.37 -5.16
CA PHE A 360 -0.65 13.67 -6.32
C PHE A 360 0.08 12.37 -6.65
N SER A 361 0.24 11.52 -5.63
CA SER A 361 0.92 10.24 -5.78
C SER A 361 0.31 9.41 -6.92
N PRO A 362 1.13 8.71 -7.72
CA PRO A 362 0.62 7.78 -8.72
C PRO A 362 -0.16 6.59 -8.12
N ASP A 363 -0.14 6.43 -6.82
CA ASP A 363 -0.88 5.38 -6.09
C ASP A 363 -2.30 5.79 -5.71
N LEU A 364 -2.73 7.03 -6.05
CA LEU A 364 -4.14 7.43 -5.94
C LEU A 364 -5.00 6.59 -6.88
N PHE A 365 -6.23 6.29 -6.47
CA PHE A 365 -7.23 5.53 -7.25
C PHE A 365 -6.74 4.14 -7.68
N ASP A 366 -5.92 3.49 -6.87
CA ASP A 366 -5.24 2.24 -7.22
C ASP A 366 -6.12 0.98 -7.13
N ARG A 367 -7.32 1.09 -6.57
CA ARG A 367 -8.26 -0.03 -6.39
C ARG A 367 -9.18 -0.18 -7.59
N THR A 368 -9.29 -1.42 -8.09
CA THR A 368 -10.21 -1.79 -9.17
C THR A 368 -11.31 -2.72 -8.65
N PRO A 369 -12.48 -2.77 -9.31
CA PRO A 369 -13.57 -3.68 -8.91
C PRO A 369 -13.19 -5.17 -8.87
N GLN A 370 -12.12 -5.57 -9.57
CA GLN A 370 -11.59 -6.92 -9.62
C GLN A 370 -10.65 -7.23 -8.44
N ASP A 371 -10.22 -6.22 -7.69
CA ASP A 371 -9.34 -6.42 -6.54
C ASP A 371 -10.12 -6.99 -5.35
N GLU A 372 -9.46 -7.86 -4.58
CA GLU A 372 -10.04 -8.46 -3.37
C GLU A 372 -10.26 -7.41 -2.28
N ASP A 373 -9.43 -6.38 -2.26
CA ASP A 373 -9.48 -5.27 -1.32
C ASP A 373 -10.25 -4.04 -1.85
N PHE A 374 -11.01 -4.19 -2.95
CA PHE A 374 -11.93 -3.16 -3.43
C PHE A 374 -13.00 -2.88 -2.38
N LEU A 375 -13.15 -1.61 -1.98
CA LEU A 375 -14.05 -1.14 -0.91
C LEU A 375 -13.77 -1.75 0.48
N CYS A 376 -12.56 -2.25 0.71
CA CYS A 376 -12.08 -2.59 2.04
C CYS A 376 -11.54 -1.34 2.72
N VAL A 377 -12.32 -0.74 3.59
CA VAL A 377 -12.02 0.54 4.26
C VAL A 377 -11.35 0.31 5.60
N ARG A 378 -10.28 1.05 5.88
CA ARG A 378 -9.60 1.02 7.17
C ARG A 378 -10.37 1.88 8.19
N LEU A 379 -10.92 1.24 9.24
CA LEU A 379 -11.61 1.94 10.34
C LEU A 379 -10.63 2.51 11.38
N GLY A 380 -9.46 1.89 11.48
CA GLY A 380 -8.44 2.28 12.46
C GLY A 380 -7.42 1.18 12.68
N SER A 381 -6.79 1.18 13.84
CA SER A 381 -5.81 0.17 14.25
C SER A 381 -6.26 -0.56 15.51
N GLY A 382 -6.08 -1.89 15.56
CA GLY A 382 -6.49 -2.73 16.67
C GLY A 382 -5.88 -4.12 16.62
N PRO A 383 -6.24 -5.00 17.56
CA PRO A 383 -5.86 -6.40 17.52
C PRO A 383 -6.69 -7.15 16.50
N ILE A 384 -6.05 -7.84 15.58
CA ILE A 384 -6.71 -8.70 14.60
C ILE A 384 -6.14 -10.10 14.63
N GLU A 385 -6.90 -11.08 14.20
CA GLU A 385 -6.38 -12.44 14.02
C GLU A 385 -5.35 -12.46 12.89
N SER A 386 -4.17 -13.06 13.17
CA SER A 386 -3.13 -13.18 12.15
C SER A 386 -3.51 -14.16 11.05
N ALA A 387 -3.20 -13.83 9.79
CA ALA A 387 -3.42 -14.73 8.66
C ALA A 387 -2.57 -15.99 8.78
N ARG A 388 -1.32 -15.86 9.21
CA ARG A 388 -0.41 -16.97 9.41
C ARG A 388 -0.59 -17.59 10.79
N GLN A 389 -1.54 -18.52 10.90
CA GLN A 389 -1.90 -19.15 12.17
C GLN A 389 -0.77 -20.03 12.72
N VAL A 390 -0.57 -19.94 14.04
CA VAL A 390 0.29 -20.87 14.77
C VAL A 390 -0.52 -22.08 15.15
N ASN A 391 -0.22 -23.21 14.51
CA ASN A 391 -0.97 -24.44 14.67
C ASN A 391 -0.27 -25.36 15.68
N TYR A 392 -0.99 -25.72 16.72
CA TYR A 392 -0.58 -26.75 17.66
C TYR A 392 -1.72 -27.72 17.84
N LYS A 393 -1.50 -28.98 17.44
CA LYS A 393 -2.45 -30.06 17.69
C LYS A 393 -1.95 -30.88 18.88
N LYS A 394 -2.60 -30.68 20.02
CA LYS A 394 -2.34 -31.47 21.21
C LYS A 394 -2.59 -32.95 20.91
N GLN A 395 -1.58 -33.77 21.04
CA GLN A 395 -1.76 -35.23 20.95
C GLN A 395 -2.35 -35.71 22.28
N GLU A 396 -3.45 -36.47 22.21
CA GLU A 396 -3.99 -37.16 23.36
C GLU A 396 -3.00 -38.22 23.80
N LYS A 397 -2.21 -37.96 24.84
CA LYS A 397 -1.30 -38.91 25.47
C LYS A 397 -1.80 -39.16 26.88
N LEU A 398 -1.84 -40.43 27.29
CA LEU A 398 -2.17 -40.85 28.66
C LEU A 398 -1.03 -40.54 29.69
N GLU A 399 -0.16 -39.61 29.38
CA GLU A 399 0.93 -39.15 30.25
C GLU A 399 0.50 -37.97 31.07
N ILE A 400 0.99 -37.92 32.31
CA ILE A 400 0.78 -36.79 33.19
C ILE A 400 1.40 -35.53 32.58
N GLU A 401 0.63 -34.49 32.40
CA GLU A 401 1.10 -33.20 31.88
C GLU A 401 2.16 -32.58 32.77
N ASP A 402 3.14 -31.92 32.18
CA ASP A 402 4.14 -31.11 32.88
C ASP A 402 4.19 -29.69 32.29
N ASP A 403 4.92 -28.78 32.96
CA ASP A 403 5.01 -27.36 32.51
C ASP A 403 5.52 -27.20 31.07
N LEU A 404 6.31 -28.17 30.56
CA LEU A 404 6.76 -28.14 29.18
C LEU A 404 5.64 -28.45 28.20
N SER A 405 4.68 -29.30 28.58
CA SER A 405 3.56 -29.65 27.72
C SER A 405 2.55 -28.52 27.51
N LEU A 406 2.58 -27.50 28.37
CA LEU A 406 1.75 -26.31 28.27
C LEU A 406 2.36 -25.21 27.36
N LEU A 407 3.69 -25.23 27.15
CA LEU A 407 4.39 -24.18 26.41
C LEU A 407 3.93 -24.02 24.94
N PRO A 408 3.65 -25.09 24.19
CA PRO A 408 3.15 -24.98 22.82
C PRO A 408 1.82 -24.25 22.74
N GLU A 409 0.86 -24.62 23.59
CA GLU A 409 -0.47 -24.04 23.64
C GLU A 409 -0.44 -22.58 24.10
N GLN A 410 0.36 -22.26 25.12
CA GLN A 410 0.59 -20.90 25.57
C GLN A 410 1.24 -20.05 24.48
N THR A 411 2.22 -20.59 23.75
CA THR A 411 2.88 -19.88 22.66
C THR A 411 1.89 -19.64 21.50
N ALA A 412 1.11 -20.65 21.10
CA ALA A 412 0.12 -20.50 20.04
C ALA A 412 -0.96 -19.47 20.41
N SER A 413 -1.46 -19.48 21.64
CA SER A 413 -2.46 -18.51 22.13
C SER A 413 -1.90 -17.09 22.20
N PHE A 414 -0.66 -16.90 22.66
CA PHE A 414 -0.03 -15.60 22.76
C PHE A 414 0.15 -14.91 21.41
N TYR A 415 0.52 -15.67 20.38
CA TYR A 415 0.74 -15.15 19.03
C TYR A 415 -0.47 -15.30 18.10
N LYS A 416 -1.66 -15.55 18.63
CA LYS A 416 -2.88 -15.68 17.85
C LYS A 416 -3.25 -14.37 17.15
N GLU A 417 -3.10 -13.26 17.84
CA GLU A 417 -3.46 -11.93 17.39
C GLU A 417 -2.24 -11.09 17.01
N LEU A 418 -2.43 -10.25 16.00
CA LEU A 418 -1.51 -9.21 15.58
C LEU A 418 -1.98 -7.89 16.20
N GLN A 419 -1.16 -7.30 17.05
CA GLN A 419 -1.49 -6.05 17.73
C GLN A 419 -1.28 -4.84 16.83
N ASN A 420 -2.10 -3.79 17.02
CA ASN A 420 -1.96 -2.50 16.34
C ASN A 420 -1.99 -2.59 14.80
N ALA A 421 -2.72 -3.55 14.27
CA ALA A 421 -2.85 -3.80 12.84
C ALA A 421 -4.11 -3.11 12.28
N PRO A 422 -4.18 -2.88 10.96
CA PRO A 422 -5.36 -2.28 10.32
C PRO A 422 -6.62 -3.10 10.55
N VAL A 423 -7.65 -2.47 11.13
CA VAL A 423 -8.99 -3.03 11.26
C VAL A 423 -9.83 -2.59 10.07
N ILE A 424 -10.28 -3.54 9.28
CA ILE A 424 -10.90 -3.34 7.97
C ILE A 424 -12.39 -3.66 8.00
N CYS A 425 -13.19 -2.82 7.35
CA CYS A 425 -14.57 -3.08 7.01
C CYS A 425 -14.70 -3.31 5.50
N ASP A 426 -15.08 -4.52 5.13
CA ASP A 426 -15.34 -4.87 3.72
C ASP A 426 -16.73 -4.40 3.32
N LEU A 427 -16.80 -3.27 2.63
CA LEU A 427 -18.06 -2.69 2.17
C LEU A 427 -18.57 -3.34 0.88
N LYS A 428 -17.73 -4.04 0.11
CA LYS A 428 -18.14 -4.70 -1.14
C LYS A 428 -19.01 -5.92 -0.88
N ASN A 429 -18.64 -6.71 0.12
CA ASN A 429 -19.22 -8.04 0.35
C ASN A 429 -20.31 -8.06 1.43
N VAL A 430 -20.88 -6.92 1.77
CA VAL A 430 -21.96 -6.78 2.77
C VAL A 430 -23.15 -6.03 2.19
N ASN A 431 -24.32 -6.29 2.73
CA ASN A 431 -25.54 -5.57 2.37
C ASN A 431 -25.64 -4.22 3.09
N ALA A 432 -25.38 -4.25 4.39
CA ALA A 432 -25.52 -3.07 5.22
C ALA A 432 -24.51 -3.05 6.38
N VAL A 433 -24.08 -1.85 6.74
CA VAL A 433 -23.23 -1.56 7.90
C VAL A 433 -23.96 -0.56 8.80
N GLY A 434 -24.10 -0.87 10.08
CA GLY A 434 -24.64 0.04 11.07
C GLY A 434 -23.54 0.71 11.87
N ILE A 435 -23.61 2.02 12.05
CA ILE A 435 -22.63 2.81 12.80
C ILE A 435 -23.37 3.52 13.94
N THR A 436 -22.98 3.24 15.19
CA THR A 436 -23.64 3.77 16.37
C THR A 436 -22.67 4.50 17.29
N GLY A 437 -23.18 5.52 17.98
CA GLY A 437 -22.39 6.33 18.90
C GLY A 437 -22.82 7.78 18.95
N GLU A 438 -22.05 8.61 19.62
CA GLU A 438 -22.29 10.04 19.67
C GLU A 438 -22.15 10.68 18.29
N GLU A 439 -22.87 11.77 18.06
CA GLU A 439 -22.95 12.43 16.76
C GLU A 439 -21.60 12.90 16.22
N ALA A 440 -20.75 13.43 17.10
CA ALA A 440 -19.41 13.87 16.71
C ALA A 440 -18.55 12.70 16.22
N ASP A 441 -18.52 11.58 16.95
CA ASP A 441 -17.73 10.39 16.58
C ASP A 441 -18.26 9.75 15.29
N ARG A 442 -19.58 9.73 15.10
CA ARG A 442 -20.21 9.21 13.86
C ARG A 442 -19.80 10.03 12.65
N PHE A 443 -19.74 11.35 12.78
CA PHE A 443 -19.32 12.22 11.70
C PHE A 443 -17.83 12.11 11.40
N GLU A 444 -16.98 11.97 12.44
CA GLU A 444 -15.54 11.68 12.25
C GLU A 444 -15.32 10.39 11.46
N LEU A 445 -16.03 9.31 11.82
CA LEU A 445 -15.91 8.05 11.10
C LEU A 445 -16.47 8.15 9.67
N LEU A 446 -17.54 8.89 9.43
CA LEU A 446 -18.05 9.16 8.09
C LEU A 446 -17.00 9.85 7.24
N LYS A 447 -16.33 10.90 7.75
CA LYS A 447 -15.23 11.59 7.04
C LYS A 447 -14.11 10.63 6.67
N LEU A 448 -13.71 9.77 7.62
CA LEU A 448 -12.67 8.78 7.39
C LEU A 448 -13.05 7.80 6.25
N ILE A 449 -14.23 7.20 6.31
CA ILE A 449 -14.72 6.26 5.30
C ILE A 449 -14.80 6.91 3.93
N VAL A 450 -15.40 8.11 3.85
CA VAL A 450 -15.58 8.81 2.57
C VAL A 450 -14.23 9.23 1.97
N THR A 451 -13.29 9.64 2.81
CA THR A 451 -11.95 10.03 2.37
C THR A 451 -11.19 8.83 1.83
N ASP A 452 -11.13 7.71 2.57
CA ASP A 452 -10.50 6.46 2.11
C ASP A 452 -11.08 6.01 0.76
N VAL A 453 -12.41 5.98 0.63
CA VAL A 453 -13.07 5.60 -0.62
C VAL A 453 -12.74 6.56 -1.76
N ALA A 454 -12.78 7.86 -1.52
CA ALA A 454 -12.55 8.88 -2.55
C ALA A 454 -11.09 8.90 -3.05
N LEU A 455 -10.13 8.50 -2.23
CA LEU A 455 -8.72 8.47 -2.56
C LEU A 455 -8.29 7.21 -3.31
N ARG A 456 -8.95 6.11 -3.05
CA ARG A 456 -8.55 4.79 -3.57
C ARG A 456 -9.36 4.32 -4.76
N HIS A 457 -10.54 4.90 -5.02
CA HIS A 457 -11.44 4.43 -6.05
C HIS A 457 -11.78 5.51 -7.06
N PHE A 458 -11.88 5.14 -8.32
CA PHE A 458 -12.41 6.05 -9.33
C PHE A 458 -13.88 6.37 -9.08
N ALA A 459 -14.25 7.61 -9.38
CA ALA A 459 -15.64 8.04 -9.34
C ALA A 459 -16.55 7.28 -10.32
N ALA A 460 -15.98 6.68 -11.37
CA ALA A 460 -16.69 5.79 -12.29
C ALA A 460 -17.00 4.42 -11.64
N ASP A 461 -16.14 3.97 -10.72
CA ASP A 461 -16.27 2.66 -10.07
C ASP A 461 -17.19 2.71 -8.85
N VAL A 462 -17.21 3.84 -8.13
CA VAL A 462 -17.97 4.01 -6.89
C VAL A 462 -18.75 5.32 -6.90
N LYS A 463 -20.06 5.23 -6.64
CA LYS A 463 -20.94 6.39 -6.49
C LYS A 463 -21.35 6.56 -5.04
N LEU A 464 -21.40 7.81 -4.58
CA LEU A 464 -21.64 8.19 -3.19
C LEU A 464 -22.98 8.93 -3.08
N PHE A 465 -23.84 8.48 -2.19
CA PHE A 465 -25.11 9.11 -1.88
C PHE A 465 -25.23 9.37 -0.39
N PHE A 466 -25.58 10.59 -0.02
CA PHE A 466 -25.69 11.01 1.39
C PHE A 466 -27.12 11.43 1.68
N VAL A 467 -27.72 10.85 2.71
CA VAL A 467 -29.07 11.14 3.14
C VAL A 467 -29.05 11.67 4.57
N ALA A 468 -29.48 12.91 4.74
CA ALA A 468 -29.50 13.58 6.03
C ALA A 468 -30.69 14.52 6.16
N GLU A 469 -31.15 14.73 7.39
CA GLU A 469 -32.14 15.75 7.70
C GLU A 469 -31.54 17.16 7.61
N LYS A 470 -32.41 18.15 7.53
CA LYS A 470 -32.03 19.55 7.35
C LYS A 470 -31.02 20.06 8.37
N GLU A 471 -31.08 19.54 9.59
CA GLU A 471 -30.15 19.91 10.67
C GLU A 471 -28.70 19.52 10.36
N HIS A 472 -28.51 18.40 9.68
CA HIS A 472 -27.19 17.87 9.31
C HIS A 472 -26.76 18.21 7.88
N ALA A 473 -27.60 18.94 7.11
CA ALA A 473 -27.32 19.30 5.73
C ALA A 473 -25.95 19.99 5.55
N GLY A 474 -25.59 20.92 6.43
CA GLY A 474 -24.30 21.62 6.39
C GLY A 474 -23.08 20.69 6.44
N ARG A 475 -23.18 19.56 7.16
CA ARG A 475 -22.13 18.56 7.24
C ARG A 475 -22.00 17.74 5.96
N MET A 476 -23.15 17.38 5.35
CA MET A 476 -23.15 16.61 4.10
C MET A 476 -22.63 17.43 2.91
N HIS A 477 -22.87 18.74 2.94
CA HIS A 477 -22.33 19.64 1.92
C HIS A 477 -20.79 19.65 1.83
N LEU A 478 -20.08 19.18 2.83
CA LEU A 478 -18.65 18.95 2.76
C LEU A 478 -18.25 18.10 1.55
N PHE A 479 -19.03 17.06 1.24
CA PHE A 479 -18.73 16.07 0.23
C PHE A 479 -19.20 16.42 -1.19
N ARG A 480 -19.86 17.59 -1.36
CA ARG A 480 -20.49 18.00 -2.63
C ARG A 480 -19.53 18.10 -3.82
N PHE A 481 -18.25 18.37 -3.55
CA PHE A 481 -17.25 18.50 -4.61
C PHE A 481 -16.61 17.17 -5.03
N LEU A 482 -16.89 16.07 -4.34
CA LEU A 482 -16.37 14.77 -4.74
C LEU A 482 -16.97 14.34 -6.08
N PRO A 483 -16.15 13.94 -7.08
CA PRO A 483 -16.66 13.45 -8.37
C PRO A 483 -17.60 12.25 -8.21
N GLY A 484 -17.33 11.35 -7.25
CA GLY A 484 -18.21 10.20 -6.94
C GLY A 484 -19.58 10.55 -6.41
N ALA A 485 -19.77 11.78 -5.87
CA ALA A 485 -21.07 12.25 -5.38
C ALA A 485 -21.94 12.86 -6.48
N TYR A 486 -21.47 12.97 -7.72
CA TYR A 486 -22.26 13.45 -8.85
C TYR A 486 -23.04 12.33 -9.52
N CYS A 487 -24.33 12.53 -9.65
CA CYS A 487 -25.28 11.63 -10.31
C CYS A 487 -25.65 12.21 -11.69
N VAL A 488 -25.08 11.64 -12.75
CA VAL A 488 -25.28 12.09 -14.15
C VAL A 488 -26.75 11.99 -14.56
N GLN A 489 -27.45 10.94 -14.11
CA GLN A 489 -28.84 10.66 -14.53
C GLN A 489 -29.86 11.67 -14.00
N THR A 490 -29.55 12.28 -12.86
CA THR A 490 -30.40 13.30 -12.24
C THR A 490 -29.85 14.71 -12.41
N ASP A 491 -28.66 14.85 -12.96
CA ASP A 491 -27.91 16.10 -13.08
C ASP A 491 -27.78 16.86 -11.75
N THR A 492 -27.57 16.10 -10.65
CA THR A 492 -27.46 16.63 -9.28
C THR A 492 -26.37 15.95 -8.50
N ARG A 493 -25.99 16.52 -7.36
CA ARG A 493 -25.18 15.79 -6.37
C ARG A 493 -26.06 14.77 -5.62
N GLY A 494 -25.49 13.62 -5.30
CA GLY A 494 -26.13 12.57 -4.50
C GLY A 494 -26.27 12.96 -3.03
N ILE A 495 -26.71 14.18 -2.74
CA ILE A 495 -26.90 14.71 -1.39
C ILE A 495 -28.37 15.04 -1.19
N VAL A 496 -29.00 14.28 -0.29
CA VAL A 496 -30.43 14.40 0.06
C VAL A 496 -30.53 15.12 1.39
N THR A 497 -31.04 16.34 1.37
CA THR A 497 -31.19 17.20 2.54
C THR A 497 -32.52 17.93 2.60
N ASP A 498 -33.36 17.76 1.57
CA ASP A 498 -34.70 18.33 1.46
C ASP A 498 -35.61 17.37 0.68
N ASP A 499 -36.93 17.65 0.67
CA ASP A 499 -37.94 16.77 0.07
C ASP A 499 -37.81 16.69 -1.46
N GLU A 500 -37.31 17.72 -2.12
CA GLU A 500 -37.09 17.70 -3.57
C GLU A 500 -35.93 16.78 -3.95
N SER A 501 -34.74 16.96 -3.35
CA SER A 501 -33.58 16.09 -3.55
C SER A 501 -33.89 14.64 -3.12
N LYS A 502 -34.70 14.48 -2.06
CA LYS A 502 -35.14 13.17 -1.61
C LYS A 502 -35.96 12.44 -2.66
N THR A 503 -37.00 13.11 -3.17
CA THR A 503 -37.87 12.53 -4.19
C THR A 503 -37.04 12.14 -5.43
N LEU A 504 -36.20 13.04 -5.90
CA LEU A 504 -35.39 12.84 -7.09
C LEU A 504 -34.39 11.68 -6.94
N ILE A 505 -33.62 11.68 -5.87
CA ILE A 505 -32.56 10.68 -5.66
C ILE A 505 -33.15 9.32 -5.27
N PHE A 506 -34.19 9.29 -4.42
CA PHE A 506 -34.81 8.02 -4.03
C PHE A 506 -35.54 7.35 -5.20
N GLU A 507 -36.19 8.11 -6.08
CA GLU A 507 -36.77 7.55 -7.31
C GLU A 507 -35.70 7.01 -8.25
N TYR A 508 -34.59 7.75 -8.42
CA TYR A 508 -33.46 7.29 -9.20
C TYR A 508 -32.90 5.99 -8.64
N LEU A 509 -32.56 5.95 -7.36
CA LEU A 509 -32.00 4.76 -6.70
C LEU A 509 -32.97 3.57 -6.77
N TYR A 510 -34.25 3.79 -6.58
CA TYR A 510 -35.23 2.73 -6.69
C TYR A 510 -35.31 2.14 -8.11
N LYS A 511 -35.32 2.99 -9.13
CA LYS A 511 -35.31 2.57 -10.54
C LYS A 511 -34.01 1.82 -10.88
N GLU A 512 -32.88 2.36 -10.50
CA GLU A 512 -31.55 1.76 -10.74
C GLU A 512 -31.44 0.39 -10.09
N LEU A 513 -31.79 0.26 -8.81
CA LEU A 513 -31.73 -1.02 -8.09
C LEU A 513 -32.73 -2.05 -8.65
N THR A 514 -33.88 -1.61 -9.10
CA THR A 514 -34.87 -2.48 -9.77
C THR A 514 -34.32 -3.00 -11.10
N MET A 515 -33.69 -2.15 -11.92
CA MET A 515 -33.05 -2.55 -13.16
C MET A 515 -31.89 -3.51 -12.89
N ARG A 516 -31.03 -3.23 -11.90
CA ARG A 516 -29.93 -4.12 -11.52
C ARG A 516 -30.40 -5.51 -11.13
N ALA A 517 -31.50 -5.59 -10.39
CA ALA A 517 -32.09 -6.87 -10.02
C ALA A 517 -32.58 -7.68 -11.23
N GLN A 518 -33.08 -7.01 -12.27
CA GLN A 518 -33.53 -7.64 -13.52
C GLN A 518 -32.37 -8.05 -14.43
N GLU A 519 -31.39 -7.15 -14.61
CA GLU A 519 -30.26 -7.30 -15.52
C GLU A 519 -29.08 -8.07 -14.89
N LYS A 520 -29.11 -8.36 -13.60
CA LYS A 520 -28.01 -8.95 -12.81
C LYS A 520 -26.73 -8.12 -12.91
N ARG A 521 -26.86 -6.82 -12.90
CA ARG A 521 -25.75 -5.86 -12.96
C ARG A 521 -25.46 -5.33 -11.55
N SER A 522 -24.19 -5.30 -11.18
CA SER A 522 -23.71 -4.86 -9.86
C SER A 522 -22.72 -3.68 -9.89
N TYR A 523 -22.55 -3.04 -11.04
CA TYR A 523 -21.55 -2.00 -11.23
C TYR A 523 -22.14 -0.75 -11.92
N PRO A 524 -21.67 0.49 -11.62
CA PRO A 524 -20.74 0.87 -10.54
C PRO A 524 -21.28 0.56 -9.15
N HIS A 525 -20.42 0.41 -8.15
CA HIS A 525 -20.86 0.17 -6.77
C HIS A 525 -21.45 1.44 -6.16
N LEU A 526 -22.59 1.33 -5.48
CA LEU A 526 -23.25 2.45 -4.85
C LEU A 526 -23.04 2.38 -3.33
N LEU A 527 -22.52 3.44 -2.73
CA LEU A 527 -22.47 3.61 -1.28
C LEU A 527 -23.52 4.63 -0.87
N ILE A 528 -24.47 4.20 -0.05
CA ILE A 528 -25.58 5.05 0.39
C ILE A 528 -25.48 5.26 1.89
N PHE A 529 -25.12 6.47 2.30
CA PHE A 529 -24.93 6.88 3.68
C PHE A 529 -26.21 7.48 4.25
N PHE A 530 -26.97 6.70 5.01
CA PHE A 530 -28.12 7.18 5.76
C PHE A 530 -27.66 7.76 7.10
N TYR A 531 -27.26 9.03 7.10
CA TYR A 531 -26.86 9.71 8.32
C TYR A 531 -28.08 9.92 9.26
N ASP A 532 -29.24 10.17 8.67
CA ASP A 532 -30.54 10.18 9.32
C ASP A 532 -31.50 9.22 8.61
N GLU A 533 -32.54 8.80 9.30
CA GLU A 533 -33.55 7.88 8.73
C GLU A 533 -34.33 8.52 7.56
N TYR A 534 -34.65 9.77 7.67
CA TYR A 534 -35.27 10.66 6.67
C TYR A 534 -36.33 10.00 5.75
N GLY A 535 -37.18 9.12 6.33
CA GLY A 535 -38.25 8.44 5.61
C GLY A 535 -37.87 7.19 4.83
N TYR A 536 -36.62 6.74 4.95
CA TYR A 536 -36.11 5.51 4.32
C TYR A 536 -36.99 4.28 4.62
N LYS A 537 -37.38 4.06 5.90
CA LYS A 537 -38.17 2.87 6.32
C LYS A 537 -39.51 2.74 5.60
N LYS A 538 -40.10 3.86 5.16
CA LYS A 538 -41.38 3.91 4.46
C LYS A 538 -41.21 3.87 2.93
N HIS A 539 -40.01 4.05 2.42
CA HIS A 539 -39.76 4.09 0.98
C HIS A 539 -39.44 2.69 0.44
N PRO A 540 -39.86 2.34 -0.79
CA PRO A 540 -39.61 1.03 -1.41
C PRO A 540 -38.12 0.65 -1.56
N ILE A 541 -37.20 1.60 -1.49
CA ILE A 541 -35.75 1.34 -1.46
C ILE A 541 -35.36 0.38 -0.32
N SER A 542 -36.08 0.44 0.82
CA SER A 542 -35.79 -0.39 1.98
C SER A 542 -35.83 -1.90 1.70
N GLN A 543 -36.58 -2.34 0.68
CA GLN A 543 -36.62 -3.75 0.27
C GLN A 543 -35.31 -4.30 -0.26
N PHE A 544 -34.41 -3.42 -0.72
CA PHE A 544 -33.11 -3.82 -1.28
C PHE A 544 -32.02 -3.95 -0.22
N THR A 545 -32.29 -3.58 1.04
CA THR A 545 -31.28 -3.59 2.10
C THR A 545 -30.68 -4.98 2.34
N GLU A 546 -31.49 -6.02 2.25
CA GLU A 546 -31.04 -7.42 2.47
C GLU A 546 -30.42 -8.05 1.19
N LYS A 547 -30.42 -7.32 0.07
CA LYS A 547 -29.89 -7.77 -1.23
C LYS A 547 -28.81 -6.86 -1.80
N GLY A 548 -28.33 -5.93 -0.99
CA GLY A 548 -27.38 -4.89 -1.43
C GLY A 548 -26.14 -5.46 -2.09
N LYS A 549 -25.51 -6.43 -1.47
CA LYS A 549 -24.32 -7.12 -1.98
C LYS A 549 -24.48 -7.63 -3.42
N ASP A 550 -25.61 -8.29 -3.73
CA ASP A 550 -25.88 -8.87 -5.05
C ASP A 550 -26.14 -7.80 -6.11
N LEU A 551 -26.57 -6.61 -5.68
CA LEU A 551 -26.90 -5.48 -6.54
C LEU A 551 -25.75 -4.47 -6.68
N GLY A 552 -24.60 -4.70 -6.02
CA GLY A 552 -23.51 -3.75 -5.98
C GLY A 552 -23.89 -2.45 -5.27
N VAL A 553 -24.55 -2.56 -4.14
CA VAL A 553 -24.89 -1.44 -3.26
C VAL A 553 -24.65 -1.80 -1.81
N THR A 554 -24.07 -0.89 -1.06
CA THR A 554 -23.88 -1.01 0.38
C THR A 554 -24.58 0.13 1.09
N PHE A 555 -25.42 -0.23 2.03
CA PHE A 555 -26.15 0.72 2.86
C PHE A 555 -25.40 0.96 4.17
N LEU A 556 -25.08 2.23 4.47
CA LEU A 556 -24.44 2.61 5.73
C LEU A 556 -25.44 3.40 6.57
N PHE A 557 -25.84 2.87 7.71
CA PHE A 557 -26.82 3.49 8.60
C PHE A 557 -26.14 4.05 9.85
N PHE A 558 -26.44 5.30 10.15
CA PHE A 558 -25.92 5.99 11.32
C PHE A 558 -27.03 6.18 12.34
N GLY A 559 -26.77 5.88 13.60
CA GLY A 559 -27.72 6.02 14.69
C GLY A 559 -27.05 6.30 16.03
N GLN A 560 -27.75 6.83 16.99
CA GLN A 560 -27.20 7.04 18.32
C GLN A 560 -27.02 5.70 19.04
N THR A 561 -28.02 4.83 18.87
CA THR A 561 -28.06 3.51 19.53
C THR A 561 -28.30 2.39 18.52
N ARG A 562 -28.17 1.14 18.96
CA ARG A 562 -28.45 -0.04 18.14
C ARG A 562 -29.92 -0.10 17.67
N ALA A 563 -30.85 0.53 18.38
CA ALA A 563 -32.25 0.55 18.03
C ALA A 563 -32.56 1.47 16.83
N ASP A 564 -31.73 2.45 16.56
CA ASP A 564 -31.91 3.43 15.51
C ASP A 564 -31.54 2.89 14.12
N ILE A 565 -30.69 1.86 14.07
CA ILE A 565 -30.23 1.24 12.82
C ILE A 565 -30.99 -0.06 12.52
N PRO A 566 -31.09 -0.48 11.24
CA PRO A 566 -31.74 -1.74 10.87
C PRO A 566 -31.12 -2.98 11.53
N VAL A 567 -31.96 -3.96 11.82
CA VAL A 567 -31.52 -5.23 12.44
C VAL A 567 -30.64 -6.05 11.49
N GLY A 568 -30.87 -5.96 10.19
CA GLY A 568 -30.20 -6.75 9.14
C GLY A 568 -28.82 -6.22 8.71
N CYS A 569 -28.15 -5.39 9.52
CA CYS A 569 -26.77 -4.98 9.21
C CYS A 569 -25.79 -6.17 9.40
N ASP A 570 -24.95 -6.43 8.40
CA ASP A 570 -23.93 -7.50 8.44
C ASP A 570 -22.80 -7.14 9.41
N TYR A 571 -22.40 -5.86 9.43
CA TYR A 571 -21.47 -5.32 10.41
C TYR A 571 -22.10 -4.22 11.24
N VAL A 572 -21.69 -4.13 12.48
CA VAL A 572 -22.03 -3.01 13.37
C VAL A 572 -20.75 -2.42 13.94
N VAL A 573 -20.55 -1.14 13.71
CA VAL A 573 -19.48 -0.34 14.31
C VAL A 573 -20.08 0.42 15.49
N GLN A 574 -19.65 0.08 16.69
CA GLN A 574 -20.08 0.75 17.91
C GLN A 574 -18.97 1.68 18.40
N LEU A 575 -19.21 2.98 18.37
CA LEU A 575 -18.27 4.01 18.82
C LEU A 575 -18.48 4.27 20.31
N SER A 576 -17.40 4.46 21.05
CA SER A 576 -17.43 4.63 22.51
C SER A 576 -16.79 5.93 23.00
N GLY A 577 -16.57 6.89 22.10
CA GLY A 577 -15.91 8.17 22.38
C GLY A 577 -14.39 8.10 22.27
N GLY A 578 -13.76 9.25 22.02
CA GLY A 578 -12.30 9.36 21.95
C GLY A 578 -11.69 8.54 20.83
N TYR A 579 -12.34 8.49 19.66
CA TYR A 579 -11.92 7.75 18.45
C TYR A 579 -11.82 6.22 18.64
N ARG A 580 -12.43 5.69 19.69
CA ARG A 580 -12.47 4.24 19.96
C ARG A 580 -13.77 3.65 19.45
N GLY A 581 -13.65 2.48 18.86
CA GLY A 581 -14.80 1.73 18.38
C GLY A 581 -14.58 0.22 18.46
N VAL A 582 -15.65 -0.51 18.23
CA VAL A 582 -15.64 -1.97 18.12
C VAL A 582 -16.39 -2.35 16.85
N LEU A 583 -15.74 -3.12 15.99
CA LEU A 583 -16.35 -3.74 14.83
C LEU A 583 -16.94 -5.10 15.24
N ILE A 584 -18.23 -5.27 15.03
CA ILE A 584 -19.00 -6.46 15.39
C ILE A 584 -19.51 -7.11 14.11
N ASN A 585 -19.15 -8.36 13.87
CA ASN A 585 -19.76 -9.16 12.80
C ASN A 585 -21.10 -9.73 13.28
N ALA A 586 -22.21 -9.43 12.60
CA ALA A 586 -23.53 -9.90 13.01
C ALA A 586 -23.72 -11.41 12.88
N ALA A 587 -23.04 -12.05 11.93
CA ALA A 587 -23.07 -13.49 11.74
C ALA A 587 -22.29 -14.24 12.83
N GLU A 588 -21.18 -13.65 13.30
CA GLU A 588 -20.31 -14.21 14.33
C GLU A 588 -20.20 -13.23 15.51
N LYS A 589 -21.27 -13.10 16.30
CA LYS A 589 -21.34 -12.16 17.44
C LYS A 589 -20.21 -12.29 18.47
N SER A 590 -19.48 -13.38 18.46
CA SER A 590 -18.28 -13.60 19.28
C SER A 590 -17.02 -12.91 18.74
N LYS A 591 -17.00 -12.56 17.45
CA LYS A 591 -15.89 -11.82 16.83
C LYS A 591 -16.15 -10.31 16.93
N THR A 592 -15.64 -9.73 17.98
CA THR A 592 -15.62 -8.29 18.19
C THR A 592 -14.18 -7.81 18.10
N VAL A 593 -13.91 -6.83 17.23
CA VAL A 593 -12.57 -6.29 17.02
C VAL A 593 -12.55 -4.84 17.49
N PRO A 594 -11.91 -4.52 18.62
CA PRO A 594 -11.75 -3.14 19.05
C PRO A 594 -10.74 -2.42 18.17
N PHE A 595 -10.95 -1.12 17.95
CA PHE A 595 -10.02 -0.29 17.19
C PHE A 595 -9.96 1.15 17.70
N VAL A 596 -8.90 1.84 17.29
CA VAL A 596 -8.74 3.28 17.47
C VAL A 596 -8.62 3.89 16.07
N SER A 597 -9.52 4.82 15.72
CA SER A 597 -9.52 5.47 14.40
C SER A 597 -8.62 6.70 14.37
N SER A 598 -8.15 7.06 13.17
CA SER A 598 -7.47 8.32 12.91
C SER A 598 -8.47 9.48 12.87
N GLN A 599 -8.00 10.69 13.16
CA GLN A 599 -8.81 11.90 13.12
C GLN A 599 -8.55 12.67 11.82
N ILE A 600 -9.61 13.12 11.15
CA ILE A 600 -9.55 14.01 10.01
C ILE A 600 -10.27 15.31 10.37
N SER A 601 -9.53 16.42 10.57
CA SER A 601 -10.16 17.71 10.87
C SER A 601 -11.03 18.18 9.71
N ASP A 602 -12.06 18.96 10.00
CA ASP A 602 -12.97 19.50 8.98
C ASP A 602 -12.21 20.32 7.92
N THR A 603 -11.24 21.11 8.35
CA THR A 603 -10.39 21.91 7.43
C THR A 603 -9.59 21.01 6.48
N LEU A 604 -9.08 19.88 6.98
CA LEU A 604 -8.33 18.93 6.19
C LEU A 604 -9.26 18.17 5.21
N ALA A 605 -10.43 17.75 5.67
CA ALA A 605 -11.43 17.11 4.83
C ALA A 605 -11.89 18.02 3.69
N VAL A 606 -12.17 19.31 3.97
CA VAL A 606 -12.47 20.33 2.95
C VAL A 606 -11.33 20.46 1.94
N ARG A 607 -10.09 20.50 2.42
CA ARG A 607 -8.91 20.59 1.56
C ARG A 607 -8.80 19.39 0.63
N ILE A 608 -8.91 18.16 1.17
CA ILE A 608 -8.86 16.92 0.37
C ILE A 608 -9.95 16.93 -0.70
N VAL A 609 -11.20 17.16 -0.29
CA VAL A 609 -12.35 17.15 -1.21
C VAL A 609 -12.18 18.18 -2.33
N ARG A 610 -11.74 19.38 -2.02
CA ARG A 610 -11.48 20.42 -3.04
C ARG A 610 -10.29 20.10 -3.93
N THR A 611 -9.26 19.46 -3.40
CA THR A 611 -8.11 19.00 -4.21
C THR A 611 -8.52 17.92 -5.21
N LEU A 612 -9.43 17.02 -4.81
CA LEU A 612 -9.93 15.95 -5.69
C LEU A 612 -11.00 16.43 -6.69
N ALA A 613 -11.69 17.52 -6.39
CA ALA A 613 -12.79 18.03 -7.22
C ALA A 613 -12.43 18.21 -8.71
N PRO A 614 -11.26 18.79 -9.06
CA PRO A 614 -10.85 19.02 -10.44
C PRO A 614 -10.16 17.82 -11.09
N VAL A 615 -9.99 16.70 -10.40
CA VAL A 615 -9.22 15.56 -10.91
C VAL A 615 -10.01 14.81 -11.96
N CYS A 616 -9.54 14.84 -13.22
CA CYS A 616 -10.05 14.01 -14.29
C CYS A 616 -9.39 12.64 -14.27
N THR A 617 -10.16 11.58 -14.29
CA THR A 617 -9.67 10.21 -14.40
C THR A 617 -9.84 9.70 -15.82
N ASP A 618 -8.75 9.26 -16.44
CA ASP A 618 -8.83 8.57 -17.73
C ASP A 618 -9.17 7.09 -17.45
N GLU A 619 -10.29 6.63 -17.98
CA GLU A 619 -10.63 5.21 -17.96
C GLU A 619 -9.71 4.44 -18.92
N VAL A 620 -8.63 3.94 -18.39
CA VAL A 620 -7.87 2.88 -19.05
C VAL A 620 -8.35 1.57 -18.49
N SER A 621 -8.98 0.75 -19.32
CA SER A 621 -9.34 -0.63 -18.93
C SER A 621 -8.05 -1.41 -18.70
N LEU A 622 -7.70 -1.59 -17.42
CA LEU A 622 -6.55 -2.37 -16.98
C LEU A 622 -6.93 -3.83 -16.65
N GLU A 623 -8.07 -4.30 -17.15
CA GLU A 623 -8.52 -5.67 -16.91
C GLU A 623 -7.47 -6.67 -17.37
N GLY A 624 -6.82 -7.28 -16.40
CA GLY A 624 -5.86 -8.37 -16.61
C GLY A 624 -4.48 -7.96 -17.14
N GLU A 625 -4.17 -6.70 -17.34
CA GLU A 625 -2.84 -6.27 -17.77
C GLU A 625 -1.83 -6.31 -16.61
N LEU A 626 -0.66 -6.87 -16.91
CA LEU A 626 0.53 -6.75 -16.05
C LEU A 626 1.10 -5.34 -16.17
N ILE A 627 1.77 -4.88 -15.14
CA ILE A 627 2.61 -3.67 -15.21
C ILE A 627 3.59 -3.84 -16.35
N LYS A 628 3.55 -2.96 -17.35
CA LYS A 628 4.45 -3.03 -18.51
C LYS A 628 5.88 -2.69 -18.15
N ASN A 629 6.06 -1.72 -17.25
CA ASN A 629 7.38 -1.28 -16.79
C ASN A 629 7.34 -1.00 -15.28
N ILE A 630 8.36 -1.45 -14.59
CA ILE A 630 8.57 -1.14 -13.18
C ILE A 630 10.01 -0.70 -12.98
N SER A 631 10.21 0.36 -12.18
CA SER A 631 11.55 0.77 -11.79
C SER A 631 12.12 -0.13 -10.69
N MET A 632 13.42 -0.29 -10.66
CA MET A 632 14.11 -0.99 -9.57
C MET A 632 13.84 -0.31 -8.22
N PHE A 633 13.73 1.01 -8.18
CA PHE A 633 13.40 1.75 -6.97
C PHE A 633 12.05 1.30 -6.38
N LYS A 634 11.04 1.14 -7.22
CA LYS A 634 9.72 0.65 -6.77
C LYS A 634 9.78 -0.80 -6.28
N MET A 635 10.58 -1.67 -6.94
CA MET A 635 10.79 -3.05 -6.47
C MET A 635 11.55 -3.13 -5.14
N LEU A 636 12.42 -2.17 -4.85
CA LEU A 636 13.18 -2.08 -3.60
C LEU A 636 12.47 -1.24 -2.52
N ASN A 637 11.31 -0.69 -2.84
CA ASN A 637 10.50 0.21 -2.00
C ASN A 637 11.31 1.43 -1.52
N ILE A 638 11.95 2.13 -2.47
CA ILE A 638 12.72 3.36 -2.25
C ILE A 638 12.27 4.43 -3.23
N LEU A 639 12.44 5.70 -2.87
CA LEU A 639 12.08 6.84 -3.70
C LEU A 639 13.28 7.40 -4.48
N SER A 640 14.47 7.31 -3.90
CA SER A 640 15.69 7.87 -4.47
C SER A 640 16.91 6.97 -4.20
N VAL A 641 18.04 7.31 -4.80
CA VAL A 641 19.33 6.60 -4.58
C VAL A 641 19.81 6.78 -3.14
N GLU A 642 19.51 7.91 -2.52
CA GLU A 642 19.86 8.24 -1.14
C GLU A 642 19.18 7.29 -0.13
N ASP A 643 18.00 6.76 -0.45
CA ASP A 643 17.26 5.82 0.38
C ASP A 643 17.79 4.39 0.29
N LEU A 644 18.77 4.15 -0.57
CA LEU A 644 19.26 2.80 -0.88
C LEU A 644 19.91 2.10 0.31
N ASP A 645 20.54 2.82 1.21
CA ASP A 645 21.27 2.34 2.41
C ASP A 645 21.94 0.97 2.23
N LEU A 646 22.92 0.91 1.34
CA LEU A 646 23.64 -0.32 1.01
C LEU A 646 24.24 -1.01 2.24
N LYS A 647 24.73 -0.24 3.22
CA LYS A 647 25.37 -0.80 4.41
C LYS A 647 24.37 -1.57 5.27
N ALA A 648 23.19 -1.02 5.48
CA ALA A 648 22.14 -1.69 6.23
C ALA A 648 21.66 -2.95 5.49
N ARG A 649 21.45 -2.88 4.17
CA ARG A 649 21.01 -4.03 3.35
C ARG A 649 22.04 -5.16 3.36
N TRP A 650 23.32 -4.85 3.16
CA TRP A 650 24.40 -5.85 3.20
C TRP A 650 24.56 -6.47 4.59
N SER A 651 24.40 -5.68 5.66
CA SER A 651 24.45 -6.19 7.04
C SER A 651 23.29 -7.12 7.37
N ALA A 652 22.12 -6.85 6.80
CA ALA A 652 20.92 -7.67 6.98
C ALA A 652 20.91 -8.93 6.13
N SER A 653 21.87 -9.08 5.18
CA SER A 653 21.87 -10.18 4.23
C SER A 653 22.02 -11.55 4.90
N LYS A 654 21.23 -12.51 4.41
CA LYS A 654 21.25 -13.91 4.87
C LYS A 654 21.66 -14.83 3.70
N VAL A 655 22.73 -14.48 2.98
CA VAL A 655 23.20 -15.19 1.78
C VAL A 655 23.35 -16.70 1.97
N THR A 656 23.69 -17.15 3.17
CA THR A 656 23.81 -18.59 3.52
C THR A 656 22.45 -19.31 3.68
N LYS A 657 21.34 -18.59 3.53
CA LYS A 657 19.96 -19.14 3.57
C LYS A 657 19.23 -18.90 2.25
N SER A 658 19.46 -17.77 1.60
CA SER A 658 18.78 -17.35 0.39
C SER A 658 19.63 -16.33 -0.37
N MET A 659 19.61 -16.44 -1.69
CA MET A 659 20.21 -15.49 -2.64
C MET A 659 19.10 -14.80 -3.46
N ALA A 660 17.91 -14.65 -2.88
CA ALA A 660 16.77 -14.08 -3.56
C ALA A 660 16.99 -12.62 -3.93
N ALA A 661 16.78 -12.30 -5.20
CA ALA A 661 16.87 -10.94 -5.74
C ALA A 661 15.65 -10.64 -6.63
N PRO A 662 15.04 -9.45 -6.55
CA PRO A 662 13.91 -9.07 -7.37
C PRO A 662 14.34 -8.93 -8.83
N VAL A 663 13.56 -9.51 -9.74
CA VAL A 663 13.81 -9.47 -11.20
C VAL A 663 12.65 -8.87 -12.00
N GLY A 664 11.52 -8.65 -11.37
CA GLY A 664 10.31 -8.12 -12.00
C GLY A 664 9.09 -8.31 -11.13
N VAL A 665 7.93 -8.17 -11.73
CA VAL A 665 6.64 -8.30 -11.06
C VAL A 665 5.69 -9.23 -11.80
N SER A 666 4.83 -9.89 -11.05
CA SER A 666 3.72 -10.71 -11.53
C SER A 666 2.40 -10.11 -11.04
N LYS A 667 1.30 -10.75 -11.38
CA LYS A 667 -0.02 -10.41 -10.83
C LYS A 667 -0.09 -10.53 -9.29
N THR A 668 0.79 -11.33 -8.71
CA THR A 668 0.83 -11.61 -7.26
C THR A 668 1.94 -10.85 -6.52
N GLY A 669 2.64 -9.93 -7.16
CA GLY A 669 3.68 -9.12 -6.54
C GLY A 669 5.07 -9.28 -7.16
N ILE A 670 6.09 -8.95 -6.40
CA ILE A 670 7.48 -8.97 -6.84
C ILE A 670 7.96 -10.41 -7.05
N VAL A 671 8.53 -10.68 -8.22
CA VAL A 671 9.14 -11.97 -8.55
C VAL A 671 10.60 -11.98 -8.09
N MET A 672 10.89 -12.89 -7.19
CA MET A 672 12.25 -13.08 -6.65
C MET A 672 12.92 -14.26 -7.36
N LEU A 673 14.14 -14.07 -7.85
CA LEU A 673 14.97 -15.15 -8.37
C LEU A 673 16.01 -15.52 -7.30
N ASP A 674 15.99 -16.78 -6.88
CA ASP A 674 16.90 -17.28 -5.85
C ASP A 674 17.75 -18.45 -6.39
N LEU A 675 19.03 -18.23 -6.65
CA LEU A 675 19.99 -19.24 -7.11
C LEU A 675 20.59 -20.06 -5.97
N HIS A 676 20.05 -19.97 -4.76
CA HIS A 676 20.47 -20.86 -3.67
C HIS A 676 20.08 -22.31 -4.01
N ASP A 677 20.93 -23.26 -3.67
CA ASP A 677 20.77 -24.69 -4.01
C ASP A 677 19.51 -25.34 -3.41
N LYS A 678 18.94 -24.72 -2.38
CA LYS A 678 17.68 -25.13 -1.71
C LYS A 678 16.45 -24.42 -2.21
N ALA A 679 16.58 -23.50 -3.15
CA ALA A 679 15.48 -22.72 -3.71
C ALA A 679 15.27 -23.07 -5.20
N HIS A 680 15.42 -22.09 -6.12
CA HIS A 680 15.18 -22.36 -7.55
C HIS A 680 16.30 -23.19 -8.21
N GLY A 681 17.43 -23.37 -7.53
CA GLY A 681 18.54 -24.17 -7.99
C GLY A 681 19.80 -23.34 -8.28
N PRO A 682 20.99 -23.96 -8.33
CA PRO A 682 22.25 -23.26 -8.39
C PRO A 682 22.56 -22.65 -9.75
N HIS A 683 21.85 -23.01 -10.80
CA HIS A 683 22.10 -22.56 -12.17
C HIS A 683 20.81 -22.07 -12.83
N GLY A 684 20.96 -21.16 -13.80
CA GLY A 684 19.85 -20.55 -14.51
C GLY A 684 20.02 -20.62 -16.03
N LEU A 685 18.88 -20.72 -16.73
CA LEU A 685 18.79 -20.63 -18.19
C LEU A 685 17.86 -19.48 -18.54
N VAL A 686 18.32 -18.53 -19.36
CA VAL A 686 17.52 -17.39 -19.82
C VAL A 686 17.40 -17.47 -21.33
N ALA A 687 16.18 -17.65 -21.83
CA ALA A 687 15.89 -17.71 -23.25
C ALA A 687 14.95 -16.60 -23.68
N GLY A 688 15.25 -15.94 -24.81
CA GLY A 688 14.39 -14.89 -25.35
C GLY A 688 14.90 -14.38 -26.69
N THR A 689 14.00 -14.02 -27.58
CA THR A 689 14.34 -13.44 -28.88
C THR A 689 14.90 -12.02 -28.76
N THR A 690 15.44 -11.48 -29.84
CA THR A 690 15.90 -10.07 -29.90
C THR A 690 14.75 -9.14 -29.52
N GLY A 691 14.99 -8.18 -28.59
CA GLY A 691 13.96 -7.26 -28.10
C GLY A 691 13.02 -7.79 -27.02
N SER A 692 13.18 -9.05 -26.59
CA SER A 692 12.33 -9.65 -25.53
C SER A 692 12.66 -9.21 -24.10
N GLY A 693 13.72 -8.40 -23.90
CA GLY A 693 14.17 -7.97 -22.57
C GLY A 693 15.18 -8.88 -21.89
N LYS A 694 15.78 -9.86 -22.61
CA LYS A 694 16.77 -10.80 -22.05
C LYS A 694 17.94 -10.09 -21.34
N SER A 695 18.53 -9.09 -21.98
CA SER A 695 19.63 -8.32 -21.37
C SER A 695 19.15 -7.45 -20.21
N GLU A 696 17.94 -6.90 -20.28
CA GLU A 696 17.33 -6.11 -19.20
C GLU A 696 17.12 -6.93 -17.92
N ILE A 697 16.63 -8.16 -18.04
CA ILE A 697 16.44 -9.01 -16.86
C ILE A 697 17.78 -9.42 -16.23
N LEU A 698 18.82 -9.64 -17.04
CA LEU A 698 20.16 -9.92 -16.52
C LEU A 698 20.76 -8.71 -15.80
N GLN A 699 20.62 -7.51 -16.38
CA GLN A 699 21.04 -6.25 -15.75
C GLN A 699 20.28 -6.00 -14.45
N THR A 700 18.97 -6.18 -14.45
CA THR A 700 18.13 -6.06 -13.25
C THR A 700 18.59 -7.03 -12.16
N TYR A 701 18.89 -8.29 -12.53
CA TYR A 701 19.39 -9.29 -11.58
C TYR A 701 20.74 -8.90 -10.98
N ILE A 702 21.69 -8.45 -11.81
CA ILE A 702 23.01 -8.00 -11.35
C ILE A 702 22.88 -6.84 -10.36
N LEU A 703 22.10 -5.82 -10.71
CA LEU A 703 21.88 -4.65 -9.84
C LEU A 703 21.12 -5.02 -8.55
N SER A 704 20.13 -5.88 -8.63
CA SER A 704 19.40 -6.35 -7.46
C SER A 704 20.29 -7.13 -6.50
N MET A 705 21.11 -8.04 -7.02
CA MET A 705 22.09 -8.77 -6.22
C MET A 705 23.13 -7.83 -5.59
N ALA A 706 23.66 -6.87 -6.36
CA ALA A 706 24.66 -5.92 -5.87
C ALA A 706 24.11 -4.98 -4.79
N THR A 707 22.83 -4.64 -4.83
CA THR A 707 22.17 -3.86 -3.78
C THR A 707 21.88 -4.63 -2.50
N LEU A 708 21.59 -5.92 -2.61
CA LEU A 708 21.15 -6.74 -1.47
C LEU A 708 22.29 -7.50 -0.78
N TYR A 709 23.38 -7.80 -1.49
CA TYR A 709 24.49 -8.64 -1.01
C TYR A 709 25.82 -7.92 -1.13
N HIS A 710 26.67 -8.08 -0.12
CA HIS A 710 28.02 -7.51 -0.11
C HIS A 710 28.90 -8.16 -1.19
N PRO A 711 29.91 -7.45 -1.78
CA PRO A 711 30.85 -8.04 -2.76
C PRO A 711 31.57 -9.30 -2.26
N TYR A 712 31.76 -9.44 -0.94
CA TYR A 712 32.31 -10.65 -0.31
C TYR A 712 31.30 -11.78 -0.11
N GLU A 713 30.04 -11.58 -0.47
CA GLU A 713 28.98 -12.57 -0.40
C GLU A 713 28.50 -13.03 -1.77
N ALA A 714 28.46 -12.11 -2.74
CA ALA A 714 28.09 -12.41 -4.13
C ALA A 714 28.96 -11.60 -5.09
N ALA A 715 29.47 -12.25 -6.13
CA ALA A 715 30.31 -11.62 -7.12
C ALA A 715 30.05 -12.21 -8.53
N PHE A 716 30.40 -11.45 -9.57
CA PHE A 716 30.07 -11.77 -10.95
C PHE A 716 31.29 -11.95 -11.82
N VAL A 717 31.21 -12.88 -12.77
CA VAL A 717 32.03 -12.95 -13.98
C VAL A 717 31.08 -12.89 -15.17
N ILE A 718 31.28 -11.93 -16.06
CA ILE A 718 30.43 -11.73 -17.23
C ILE A 718 31.17 -12.12 -18.49
N ILE A 719 30.60 -12.99 -19.29
CA ILE A 719 31.08 -13.43 -20.60
C ILE A 719 30.12 -12.88 -21.65
N ASP A 720 30.53 -11.81 -22.33
CA ASP A 720 29.76 -11.09 -23.33
C ASP A 720 30.37 -11.24 -24.72
N PHE A 721 29.69 -12.04 -25.54
CA PHE A 721 30.14 -12.33 -26.90
C PHE A 721 29.75 -11.26 -27.94
N LYS A 722 28.86 -10.35 -27.61
CA LYS A 722 28.25 -9.39 -28.55
C LYS A 722 28.87 -7.99 -28.51
N GLY A 723 30.08 -7.85 -28.05
CA GLY A 723 30.79 -6.56 -28.13
C GLY A 723 30.93 -5.80 -26.81
N GLY A 724 30.68 -6.45 -25.69
CA GLY A 724 30.98 -5.90 -24.36
C GLY A 724 30.03 -4.84 -23.82
N GLY A 725 28.84 -4.69 -24.39
CA GLY A 725 27.89 -3.67 -23.98
C GLY A 725 27.43 -3.82 -22.53
N MET A 726 27.15 -5.05 -22.10
CA MET A 726 26.80 -5.35 -20.71
C MET A 726 27.98 -5.17 -19.77
N VAL A 727 29.17 -5.60 -20.17
CA VAL A 727 30.39 -5.47 -19.36
C VAL A 727 30.74 -4.00 -19.07
N ASN A 728 30.61 -3.14 -20.08
CA ASN A 728 30.96 -1.73 -19.95
C ASN A 728 30.08 -0.99 -18.94
N GLN A 729 28.81 -1.37 -18.82
CA GLN A 729 27.87 -0.76 -17.85
C GLN A 729 28.27 -1.09 -16.42
N PHE A 730 28.81 -2.27 -16.15
CA PHE A 730 29.17 -2.74 -14.81
C PHE A 730 30.67 -2.69 -14.48
N ALA A 731 31.48 -2.10 -15.34
CA ALA A 731 32.95 -2.08 -15.19
C ALA A 731 33.42 -1.50 -13.84
N GLN A 732 32.64 -0.58 -13.24
CA GLN A 732 32.98 0.02 -11.94
C GLN A 732 32.26 -0.66 -10.76
N LEU A 733 31.47 -1.70 -10.99
CA LEU A 733 30.75 -2.38 -9.93
C LEU A 733 31.70 -3.24 -9.09
N PRO A 734 31.78 -3.04 -7.74
CA PRO A 734 32.72 -3.80 -6.91
C PRO A 734 32.47 -5.31 -6.91
N HIS A 735 31.32 -5.76 -7.33
CA HIS A 735 30.94 -7.17 -7.45
C HIS A 735 31.47 -7.83 -8.73
N LEU A 736 31.95 -7.07 -9.73
CA LEU A 736 32.45 -7.61 -10.99
C LEU A 736 33.91 -8.00 -10.83
N LEU A 737 34.19 -9.30 -10.71
CA LEU A 737 35.54 -9.84 -10.56
C LEU A 737 36.26 -10.05 -11.91
N GLY A 738 35.53 -10.23 -12.98
CA GLY A 738 36.09 -10.47 -14.28
C GLY A 738 35.11 -10.29 -15.42
N ALA A 739 35.61 -9.90 -16.55
CA ALA A 739 34.86 -9.73 -17.78
C ALA A 739 35.60 -10.36 -18.95
N ILE A 740 34.88 -11.07 -19.79
CA ILE A 740 35.42 -11.73 -20.99
C ILE A 740 34.62 -11.19 -22.17
N THR A 741 35.28 -10.35 -22.96
CA THR A 741 34.76 -9.77 -24.22
C THR A 741 35.73 -10.06 -25.33
N ASN A 742 35.27 -10.19 -26.55
CA ASN A 742 36.15 -10.44 -27.73
C ASN A 742 37.13 -11.58 -27.57
N ILE A 743 36.71 -12.78 -27.90
CA ILE A 743 37.44 -13.98 -27.52
C ILE A 743 38.41 -14.41 -28.60
N ASP A 744 39.67 -13.96 -28.50
CA ASP A 744 40.76 -14.63 -29.13
C ASP A 744 41.01 -16.00 -28.47
N GLY A 745 41.30 -17.05 -29.20
CA GLY A 745 41.47 -18.40 -28.66
C GLY A 745 42.47 -18.52 -27.49
N ASN A 746 43.42 -17.63 -27.39
CA ASN A 746 44.37 -17.55 -26.27
C ASN A 746 43.75 -16.96 -25.00
N ALA A 747 42.84 -16.02 -25.13
CA ALA A 747 42.12 -15.41 -24.01
C ALA A 747 41.13 -16.41 -23.37
N ILE A 748 40.47 -17.23 -24.20
CA ILE A 748 39.60 -18.31 -23.74
C ILE A 748 40.31 -19.34 -22.90
N ASN A 749 41.44 -19.85 -23.42
CA ASN A 749 42.23 -20.85 -22.66
C ASN A 749 42.70 -20.28 -21.30
N ARG A 750 43.05 -19.01 -21.26
CA ARG A 750 43.42 -18.31 -20.02
C ARG A 750 42.27 -18.20 -19.06
N SER A 751 41.10 -17.86 -19.56
CA SER A 751 39.84 -17.75 -18.78
C SER A 751 39.45 -19.11 -18.17
N LEU A 752 39.54 -20.20 -18.93
CA LEU A 752 39.32 -21.56 -18.42
C LEU A 752 40.31 -21.95 -17.32
N LYS A 753 41.59 -21.65 -17.52
CA LYS A 753 42.61 -21.88 -16.50
C LYS A 753 42.33 -21.09 -15.23
N SER A 754 41.83 -19.84 -15.36
CA SER A 754 41.47 -19.00 -14.23
C SER A 754 40.27 -19.55 -13.47
N ILE A 755 39.22 -20.02 -14.15
CA ILE A 755 38.06 -20.65 -13.51
C ILE A 755 38.45 -21.94 -12.79
N LYS A 756 39.26 -22.79 -13.44
CA LYS A 756 39.78 -24.03 -12.81
C LYS A 756 40.65 -23.72 -11.58
N ALA A 757 41.52 -22.73 -11.67
CA ALA A 757 42.37 -22.30 -10.56
C ALA A 757 41.54 -21.76 -9.38
N GLU A 758 40.44 -21.01 -9.67
CA GLU A 758 39.51 -20.53 -8.64
C GLU A 758 38.81 -21.70 -7.91
N LEU A 759 38.36 -22.73 -8.65
CA LEU A 759 37.76 -23.93 -8.05
C LEU A 759 38.77 -24.67 -7.16
N GLN A 760 40.02 -24.80 -7.60
CA GLN A 760 41.08 -25.43 -6.81
C GLN A 760 41.41 -24.60 -5.55
N LYS A 761 41.43 -23.27 -5.67
CA LYS A 761 41.62 -22.36 -4.54
C LYS A 761 40.51 -22.56 -3.52
N ARG A 762 39.24 -22.62 -3.93
CA ARG A 762 38.06 -22.84 -3.07
C ARG A 762 38.18 -24.20 -2.35
N GLN A 763 38.53 -25.27 -3.06
CA GLN A 763 38.71 -26.60 -2.46
C GLN A 763 39.80 -26.58 -1.39
N LYS A 764 40.93 -25.89 -1.65
CA LYS A 764 42.01 -25.74 -0.69
C LYS A 764 41.56 -24.99 0.56
N TYR A 765 40.82 -23.91 0.42
CA TYR A 765 40.32 -23.12 1.54
C TYR A 765 39.26 -23.89 2.32
N PHE A 766 38.38 -24.65 1.65
CA PHE A 766 37.44 -25.51 2.33
C PHE A 766 38.12 -26.60 3.15
N ALA A 767 39.15 -27.23 2.61
CA ALA A 767 39.94 -28.21 3.34
C ALA A 767 40.66 -27.60 4.57
N GLN A 768 41.22 -26.39 4.45
CA GLN A 768 41.83 -25.65 5.55
C GLN A 768 40.82 -25.26 6.63
N ALA A 769 39.61 -24.91 6.25
CA ALA A 769 38.54 -24.51 7.15
C ALA A 769 37.70 -25.72 7.69
N ASP A 770 38.00 -26.93 7.26
CA ASP A 770 37.25 -28.16 7.59
C ASP A 770 35.74 -28.01 7.27
N VAL A 771 35.43 -27.55 6.05
CA VAL A 771 34.08 -27.40 5.56
C VAL A 771 33.89 -28.03 4.20
N ASN A 772 32.66 -28.37 3.84
CA ASN A 772 32.32 -29.01 2.56
C ASN A 772 31.34 -28.23 1.72
N HIS A 773 30.91 -27.02 2.18
CA HIS A 773 29.92 -26.19 1.52
C HIS A 773 30.20 -24.71 1.72
N ILE A 774 29.94 -23.88 0.71
CA ILE A 774 30.17 -22.45 0.72
C ILE A 774 29.44 -21.74 1.89
N ASP A 775 28.23 -22.12 2.22
CA ASP A 775 27.48 -21.52 3.31
C ASP A 775 28.17 -21.71 4.67
N LYS A 776 28.81 -22.88 4.88
CA LYS A 776 29.55 -23.13 6.11
C LYS A 776 30.81 -22.29 6.16
N TYR A 777 31.48 -22.10 5.00
CA TYR A 777 32.64 -21.25 4.90
C TYR A 777 32.31 -19.79 5.16
N ILE A 778 31.24 -19.25 4.53
CA ILE A 778 30.80 -17.87 4.76
C ILE A 778 30.42 -17.64 6.23
N ARG A 779 29.80 -18.61 6.91
CA ARG A 779 29.52 -18.48 8.34
C ARG A 779 30.79 -18.38 9.16
N LYS A 780 31.83 -19.19 8.87
CA LYS A 780 33.10 -19.11 9.53
C LYS A 780 33.81 -17.77 9.26
N TYR A 781 33.74 -17.27 8.02
CA TYR A 781 34.24 -15.95 7.68
C TYR A 781 33.52 -14.83 8.48
N LYS A 782 32.19 -14.83 8.53
CA LYS A 782 31.42 -13.89 9.35
C LYS A 782 31.69 -13.99 10.85
N ALA A 783 32.03 -15.17 11.33
CA ALA A 783 32.46 -15.40 12.72
C ALA A 783 33.92 -15.00 12.99
N GLY A 784 34.70 -14.62 11.97
CA GLY A 784 36.11 -14.28 12.11
C GLY A 784 37.06 -15.49 12.29
N GLU A 785 36.59 -16.72 12.03
CA GLU A 785 37.36 -17.95 12.13
C GLU A 785 38.30 -18.15 10.92
N VAL A 786 38.00 -17.52 9.79
CA VAL A 786 38.80 -17.49 8.59
C VAL A 786 38.93 -16.06 8.07
N SER A 787 40.12 -15.71 7.51
CA SER A 787 40.42 -14.34 7.10
C SER A 787 40.04 -14.01 5.66
N GLU A 788 39.98 -15.00 4.78
CA GLU A 788 39.78 -14.77 3.35
C GLU A 788 38.29 -14.90 2.98
N PRO A 789 37.69 -13.88 2.35
CA PRO A 789 36.31 -13.97 1.86
C PRO A 789 36.23 -14.84 0.62
N LEU A 790 35.19 -15.68 0.54
CA LEU A 790 34.83 -16.42 -0.66
C LEU A 790 33.36 -16.13 -0.98
N PRO A 791 33.05 -15.25 -1.95
CA PRO A 791 31.70 -14.99 -2.36
C PRO A 791 31.10 -16.15 -3.18
N HIS A 792 29.80 -16.22 -3.25
CA HIS A 792 29.10 -16.95 -4.31
C HIS A 792 29.51 -16.32 -5.64
N LEU A 793 30.05 -17.10 -6.56
CA LEU A 793 30.53 -16.65 -7.85
C LEU A 793 29.50 -16.95 -8.93
N ILE A 794 28.91 -15.93 -9.51
CA ILE A 794 27.87 -16.06 -10.53
C ILE A 794 28.52 -15.77 -11.88
N ILE A 795 28.63 -16.79 -12.74
CA ILE A 795 29.15 -16.67 -14.09
C ILE A 795 27.98 -16.49 -15.05
N ILE A 796 27.89 -15.36 -15.71
CA ILE A 796 26.82 -15.01 -16.66
C ILE A 796 27.36 -15.07 -18.07
N VAL A 797 26.72 -15.87 -18.95
CA VAL A 797 27.05 -15.96 -20.37
C VAL A 797 25.89 -15.38 -21.16
N ASP A 798 26.10 -14.22 -21.83
CA ASP A 798 25.00 -13.50 -22.50
C ASP A 798 24.46 -14.20 -23.76
N GLU A 799 25.33 -14.84 -24.57
CA GLU A 799 24.90 -15.63 -25.73
C GLU A 799 25.63 -16.95 -25.80
N PHE A 800 25.17 -17.93 -25.04
CA PHE A 800 25.88 -19.21 -24.96
C PHE A 800 25.81 -20.04 -26.25
N ALA A 801 24.83 -19.81 -27.13
CA ALA A 801 24.71 -20.51 -28.40
C ALA A 801 25.89 -20.19 -29.32
N GLU A 802 26.31 -18.94 -29.38
CA GLU A 802 27.47 -18.49 -30.14
C GLU A 802 28.74 -19.04 -29.51
N LEU A 803 28.86 -18.93 -28.19
CA LEU A 803 30.02 -19.50 -27.46
C LEU A 803 30.16 -21.01 -27.69
N LYS A 804 29.02 -21.75 -27.67
CA LYS A 804 29.04 -23.19 -27.94
C LYS A 804 29.44 -23.53 -29.38
N ALA A 805 28.99 -22.72 -30.37
CA ALA A 805 29.28 -22.92 -31.76
C ALA A 805 30.76 -22.63 -32.08
N GLU A 806 31.34 -21.56 -31.56
CA GLU A 806 32.71 -21.15 -31.83
C GLU A 806 33.72 -21.88 -30.95
N GLN A 807 33.33 -22.19 -29.71
CA GLN A 807 34.25 -22.75 -28.71
C GLN A 807 33.60 -23.91 -27.90
N PRO A 808 33.29 -25.03 -28.53
CA PRO A 808 32.57 -26.14 -27.91
C PRO A 808 33.30 -26.76 -26.71
N GLU A 809 34.64 -26.81 -26.74
CA GLU A 809 35.45 -27.33 -25.62
C GLU A 809 35.36 -26.40 -24.40
N PHE A 810 35.41 -25.08 -24.62
CA PHE A 810 35.21 -24.11 -23.52
C PHE A 810 33.84 -24.32 -22.83
N MET A 811 32.76 -24.51 -23.58
CA MET A 811 31.42 -24.74 -23.02
C MET A 811 31.36 -26.05 -22.21
N LYS A 812 31.94 -27.14 -22.72
CA LYS A 812 31.97 -28.41 -21.97
C LYS A 812 32.71 -28.25 -20.64
N GLU A 813 33.84 -27.58 -20.64
CA GLU A 813 34.67 -27.35 -19.46
C GLU A 813 33.97 -26.40 -18.47
N LEU A 814 33.26 -25.35 -18.95
CA LEU A 814 32.49 -24.44 -18.12
C LEU A 814 31.33 -25.13 -17.42
N ILE A 815 30.56 -25.96 -18.13
CA ILE A 815 29.48 -26.79 -17.57
C ILE A 815 30.04 -27.78 -16.56
N SER A 816 31.19 -28.44 -16.85
CA SER A 816 31.83 -29.34 -15.92
C SER A 816 32.27 -28.61 -14.65
N ALA A 817 32.86 -27.41 -14.80
CA ALA A 817 33.26 -26.54 -13.69
C ALA A 817 32.06 -26.13 -12.82
N ALA A 818 30.90 -25.77 -13.43
CA ALA A 818 29.70 -25.43 -12.70
C ALA A 818 29.13 -26.62 -11.90
N ARG A 819 29.12 -27.80 -12.49
CA ARG A 819 28.68 -29.04 -11.80
C ARG A 819 29.52 -29.35 -10.56
N ILE A 820 30.85 -29.24 -10.66
CA ILE A 820 31.78 -29.43 -9.52
C ILE A 820 31.64 -28.24 -8.57
N GLY A 821 31.39 -27.06 -9.10
CA GLY A 821 31.35 -25.78 -8.37
C GLY A 821 30.13 -25.59 -7.51
N ARG A 822 29.08 -26.40 -7.65
CA ARG A 822 27.82 -26.26 -6.90
C ARG A 822 28.06 -26.12 -5.38
N SER A 823 28.71 -27.07 -4.76
CA SER A 823 29.04 -27.01 -3.34
C SER A 823 30.06 -25.93 -2.98
N LEU A 824 30.85 -25.53 -3.95
CA LEU A 824 31.89 -24.48 -3.83
C LEU A 824 31.31 -23.05 -4.02
N GLY A 825 30.01 -22.91 -4.28
CA GLY A 825 29.34 -21.64 -4.47
C GLY A 825 29.58 -21.00 -5.84
N VAL A 826 29.68 -21.82 -6.89
CA VAL A 826 29.80 -21.33 -8.27
C VAL A 826 28.51 -21.59 -9.02
N HIS A 827 27.90 -20.54 -9.52
CA HIS A 827 26.63 -20.53 -10.22
C HIS A 827 26.84 -20.15 -11.68
N LEU A 828 26.01 -20.73 -12.57
CA LEU A 828 26.09 -20.45 -13.99
C LEU A 828 24.71 -19.98 -14.50
N ILE A 829 24.69 -18.83 -15.15
CA ILE A 829 23.52 -18.35 -15.88
C ILE A 829 23.87 -18.35 -17.37
N LEU A 830 23.16 -19.16 -18.13
CA LEU A 830 23.30 -19.23 -19.59
C LEU A 830 22.17 -18.49 -20.26
N ALA A 831 22.47 -17.47 -21.03
CA ALA A 831 21.47 -16.74 -21.78
C ALA A 831 21.61 -16.98 -23.29
N THR A 832 20.49 -17.05 -24.02
CA THR A 832 20.49 -17.26 -25.47
C THR A 832 19.25 -16.71 -26.15
N GLN A 833 19.41 -16.32 -27.41
CA GLN A 833 18.29 -15.96 -28.30
C GLN A 833 17.77 -17.19 -29.07
N LYS A 834 18.53 -18.30 -29.14
CA LYS A 834 18.16 -19.51 -29.86
C LYS A 834 18.22 -20.74 -28.94
N PRO A 835 17.23 -21.02 -28.12
CA PRO A 835 17.26 -22.17 -27.21
C PRO A 835 17.10 -23.51 -27.89
N ALA A 836 16.40 -23.56 -29.06
CA ALA A 836 16.13 -24.80 -29.77
C ALA A 836 17.41 -25.47 -30.30
N GLY A 837 17.61 -26.75 -29.93
CA GLY A 837 18.78 -27.54 -30.33
C GLY A 837 20.09 -27.17 -29.62
N GLN A 838 20.09 -26.15 -28.75
CA GLN A 838 21.29 -25.74 -28.01
C GLN A 838 21.33 -26.32 -26.61
N VAL A 839 20.16 -26.52 -25.99
CA VAL A 839 20.02 -27.12 -24.65
C VAL A 839 19.92 -28.65 -24.83
N ASN A 840 20.82 -29.39 -24.18
CA ASN A 840 20.81 -30.84 -24.11
C ASN A 840 20.80 -31.28 -22.65
N GLU A 841 20.70 -32.61 -22.41
CA GLU A 841 20.66 -33.20 -21.06
C GLU A 841 21.87 -32.82 -20.17
N GLN A 842 22.96 -32.30 -20.76
CA GLN A 842 24.17 -31.91 -20.00
C GLN A 842 24.10 -30.44 -19.53
N ILE A 843 23.31 -29.64 -20.19
CA ILE A 843 23.05 -28.23 -19.85
C ILE A 843 21.79 -28.13 -18.99
#